data_69bda61c98f925f20537a2bdb5365303
#
_entry.id   69bda61c98f925f20537a2bdb5365303
#
_cell.length_a   1.000
_cell.length_b   1.000
_cell.length_c   1.000
_cell.angle_alpha   90.00
_cell.angle_beta   90.00
_cell.angle_gamma   90.00
#
_symmetry.space_group_name_H-M   'P 1'
#
loop_
_entity.id
_entity.type
_entity.pdbx_description
1 polymer ?
#
loop_
_entity_poly.entity_id
_entity_poly.type
_entity_poly.pdbx_seq_one_letter_code
_entity_poly.pdbx_strand_id
1 'polypeptide(L)'
;MSRIANWIKKYNCQLLAFLCALIPRLILNCFALPLRTQSDELGTLAGGAFLGGKDWSGIVSQAGYYGFGFTALFAPLFRLSDDPILIYRLILVVESVMQASIALMAFYLMKRYFKIEHKWFLTVASVACSYMVVTRTMIVYNEHALIFCSWLICVLLFRLLEHQNDSKKKAVDTVLLMALLSYTLLLHTRSWMYWIVLAIFYVAYFIRNRRSFLAILPGIITAVIGVGGGKLLIHWMQGKIWLADENGGLRNSSVSLSLSDTIVNATSWHTWVNIIFGQLNTVSVISGGMLIVAVLLMIRCIIGWMKRGDRFHCVKVDREEILYEDYYAIIFIYFGLCTALTIGAQSLIWLSWTTQAMNLGFASNGYGLKAVTYVRYMGPYLGPVLMATLCYLYQEQNQIQKIYKQAIFWIAGLQAFWLTCILPFVYTNSNVIETYLPFSLQTRRAVDVGRMVFLPATGILLIVVILNQIWLKKKKWKPVLLTLAVLLTYQYCYNAVAYDINTQSVNHKEIDATYNMFCQLKESGNMPEAIYVVDTRDKTDHQSYYQAQYYLQGVRIIAGYPPEDAEEAMICLNSNICPVELMQDDSYRCVKLDRNEYVWIKGTSLIQTCEAMGYVPEIPNVYIATGKVTSFSDHYENGKMLQTGWYEQEDWGVWSGKQTADLFFILQEKQQKGCTMNLRMYCYDSMKTVTVFINGEYVATLPVDNRTDNYTIRIPKRLAEQERIYMTFQINEELHSPLELGQSEDTRTLGIALYSIQIKE
;
A
#
# COMPACT_ATOMS: atom_id res chain seq x y z
N MET A 1 -6.63 30.32 38.22
CA MET A 1 -7.90 29.99 37.52
C MET A 1 -8.34 31.05 36.50
N SER A 2 -8.29 32.36 36.80
CA SER A 2 -8.75 33.42 35.88
C SER A 2 -7.99 33.46 34.52
N ARG A 3 -6.69 33.20 34.49
CA ARG A 3 -5.90 33.19 33.22
C ARG A 3 -6.28 32.03 32.31
N ILE A 4 -6.52 30.85 32.84
CA ILE A 4 -6.95 29.64 32.08
C ILE A 4 -8.37 29.87 31.52
N ALA A 5 -9.29 30.35 32.33
CA ALA A 5 -10.66 30.63 31.91
C ALA A 5 -10.71 31.70 30.78
N ASN A 6 -9.89 32.74 30.89
CA ASN A 6 -9.78 33.76 29.84
C ASN A 6 -9.12 33.21 28.56
N TRP A 7 -8.12 32.33 28.70
CA TRP A 7 -7.49 31.65 27.57
C TRP A 7 -8.50 30.74 26.85
N ILE A 8 -9.23 29.88 27.59
CA ILE A 8 -10.29 29.04 27.02
C ILE A 8 -11.34 29.87 26.33
N LYS A 9 -11.81 30.98 26.94
CA LYS A 9 -12.81 31.87 26.35
C LYS A 9 -12.32 32.55 25.05
N LYS A 10 -11.01 32.81 24.95
CA LYS A 10 -10.37 33.41 23.77
C LYS A 10 -10.21 32.41 22.62
N TYR A 11 -9.85 31.17 22.93
CA TYR A 11 -9.50 30.13 21.96
C TYR A 11 -10.55 29.03 21.80
N ASN A 12 -11.73 29.17 22.43
CA ASN A 12 -12.74 28.10 22.49
C ASN A 12 -13.09 27.49 21.11
N CYS A 13 -13.23 28.33 20.06
CA CYS A 13 -13.60 27.85 18.73
C CYS A 13 -12.43 27.11 18.02
N GLN A 14 -11.20 27.56 18.24
CA GLN A 14 -10.01 26.90 17.70
C GLN A 14 -9.77 25.56 18.40
N LEU A 15 -9.90 25.55 19.73
CA LEU A 15 -9.81 24.32 20.53
C LEU A 15 -10.94 23.35 20.16
N LEU A 16 -12.17 23.85 19.96
CA LEU A 16 -13.30 23.04 19.52
C LEU A 16 -13.01 22.39 18.17
N ALA A 17 -12.47 23.11 17.20
CA ALA A 17 -12.08 22.55 15.90
C ALA A 17 -11.05 21.43 16.06
N PHE A 18 -10.04 21.62 16.91
CA PHE A 18 -9.05 20.60 17.22
C PHE A 18 -9.67 19.36 17.88
N LEU A 19 -10.51 19.54 18.88
CA LEU A 19 -11.16 18.41 19.57
C LEU A 19 -12.12 17.65 18.65
N CYS A 20 -12.90 18.35 17.81
CA CYS A 20 -13.75 17.70 16.81
C CYS A 20 -12.94 16.89 15.78
N ALA A 21 -11.72 17.31 15.49
CA ALA A 21 -10.79 16.57 14.64
C ALA A 21 -10.11 15.42 15.36
N LEU A 22 -9.79 15.55 16.66
CA LEU A 22 -9.01 14.59 17.43
C LEU A 22 -9.83 13.43 17.98
N ILE A 23 -10.97 13.72 18.62
CA ILE A 23 -11.74 12.73 19.38
C ILE A 23 -12.16 11.53 18.52
N PRO A 24 -12.75 11.69 17.32
CA PRO A 24 -13.12 10.56 16.48
C PRO A 24 -11.90 9.67 16.13
N ARG A 25 -10.74 10.27 15.87
CA ARG A 25 -9.51 9.53 15.58
C ARG A 25 -9.03 8.70 16.77
N LEU A 26 -9.05 9.28 17.98
CA LEU A 26 -8.64 8.56 19.20
C LEU A 26 -9.60 7.40 19.51
N ILE A 27 -10.90 7.56 19.30
CA ILE A 27 -11.88 6.48 19.47
C ILE A 27 -11.55 5.33 18.49
N LEU A 28 -11.29 5.65 17.22
CA LEU A 28 -10.96 4.64 16.21
C LEU A 28 -9.65 3.92 16.52
N ASN A 29 -8.64 4.61 17.05
CA ASN A 29 -7.36 4.01 17.43
C ASN A 29 -7.49 2.91 18.49
N CYS A 30 -8.51 2.95 19.34
CA CYS A 30 -8.74 1.90 20.33
C CYS A 30 -9.02 0.53 19.69
N PHE A 31 -9.45 0.50 18.44
CA PHE A 31 -9.77 -0.72 17.70
C PHE A 31 -8.71 -1.10 16.65
N ALA A 32 -7.70 -0.25 16.45
CA ALA A 32 -6.66 -0.51 15.47
C ALA A 32 -5.73 -1.64 15.92
N LEU A 33 -5.37 -2.50 14.97
CA LEU A 33 -4.40 -3.58 15.09
C LEU A 33 -3.25 -3.34 14.09
N PRO A 34 -2.02 -3.80 14.39
CA PRO A 34 -0.88 -3.56 13.53
C PRO A 34 -0.94 -4.33 12.21
N LEU A 35 -0.22 -3.80 11.23
CA LEU A 35 0.13 -4.40 9.94
C LEU A 35 -1.04 -4.89 9.10
N ARG A 36 -1.80 -3.96 8.57
CA ARG A 36 -2.77 -4.27 7.54
C ARG A 36 -2.13 -4.42 6.13
N THR A 37 -1.26 -3.49 5.76
CA THR A 37 -0.58 -3.46 4.46
C THR A 37 0.82 -4.04 4.51
N GLN A 38 1.14 -4.65 5.58
CA GLN A 38 2.27 -5.56 5.76
C GLN A 38 3.61 -4.99 5.24
N SER A 39 3.96 -5.17 3.96
CA SER A 39 5.25 -4.71 3.43
C SER A 39 5.43 -3.18 3.52
N ASP A 40 4.41 -2.39 3.18
CA ASP A 40 4.48 -0.92 3.22
C ASP A 40 4.63 -0.40 4.65
N GLU A 41 3.90 -1.00 5.61
CA GLU A 41 3.96 -0.62 7.01
C GLU A 41 5.26 -1.11 7.65
N LEU A 42 5.67 -2.36 7.41
CA LEU A 42 6.92 -2.87 7.94
C LEU A 42 8.10 -2.05 7.45
N GLY A 43 8.15 -1.75 6.14
CA GLY A 43 9.18 -0.88 5.55
C GLY A 43 9.17 0.55 6.13
N THR A 44 8.00 1.06 6.57
CA THR A 44 7.90 2.35 7.25
C THR A 44 8.38 2.26 8.70
N LEU A 45 7.99 1.22 9.44
CA LEU A 45 8.28 1.05 10.86
C LEU A 45 9.73 0.62 11.14
N ALA A 46 10.35 -0.08 10.19
CA ALA A 46 11.67 -0.69 10.36
C ALA A 46 12.78 0.29 10.80
N GLY A 47 12.75 1.53 10.29
CA GLY A 47 13.72 2.55 10.70
C GLY A 47 13.61 2.92 12.18
N GLY A 48 12.39 3.08 12.69
CA GLY A 48 12.13 3.33 14.10
C GLY A 48 12.50 2.14 14.98
N ALA A 49 12.17 0.94 14.56
CA ALA A 49 12.49 -0.30 15.24
C ALA A 49 14.02 -0.50 15.35
N PHE A 50 14.76 -0.31 14.26
CA PHE A 50 16.22 -0.40 14.25
C PHE A 50 16.88 0.61 15.20
N LEU A 51 16.46 1.87 15.15
CA LEU A 51 16.97 2.89 16.09
C LEU A 51 16.57 2.59 17.54
N GLY A 52 15.49 1.84 17.76
CA GLY A 52 15.06 1.30 19.05
C GLY A 52 15.80 0.03 19.49
N GLY A 53 16.72 -0.50 18.67
CA GLY A 53 17.53 -1.67 18.98
C GLY A 53 16.93 -3.02 18.54
N LYS A 54 15.93 -3.01 17.63
CA LYS A 54 15.35 -4.24 17.05
C LYS A 54 16.02 -4.53 15.71
N ASP A 55 16.42 -5.77 15.47
CA ASP A 55 16.98 -6.20 14.19
C ASP A 55 15.91 -6.91 13.34
N TRP A 56 15.38 -6.19 12.34
CA TRP A 56 14.43 -6.73 11.38
C TRP A 56 15.05 -6.89 9.98
N SER A 57 16.38 -6.76 9.86
CA SER A 57 17.09 -6.77 8.58
C SER A 57 16.89 -8.05 7.76
N GLY A 58 16.66 -9.18 8.44
CA GLY A 58 16.49 -10.48 7.81
C GLY A 58 15.27 -10.60 6.89
N ILE A 59 14.18 -9.85 7.18
CA ILE A 59 12.95 -9.88 6.39
C ILE A 59 12.62 -8.53 5.75
N VAL A 60 13.05 -7.43 6.34
CA VAL A 60 12.75 -6.07 5.83
C VAL A 60 13.40 -5.83 4.46
N SER A 61 14.51 -6.51 4.14
CA SER A 61 15.12 -6.50 2.81
C SER A 61 14.14 -6.87 1.68
N GLN A 62 13.14 -7.70 1.98
CA GLN A 62 12.07 -8.07 1.06
C GLN A 62 10.96 -7.01 0.96
N ALA A 63 10.85 -6.10 1.93
CA ALA A 63 9.93 -4.98 1.91
C ALA A 63 10.53 -3.76 1.20
N GLY A 64 9.67 -2.92 0.60
CA GLY A 64 10.13 -1.67 -0.03
C GLY A 64 10.65 -0.66 1.01
N TYR A 65 11.61 0.15 0.60
CA TYR A 65 12.03 1.30 1.39
C TYR A 65 11.04 2.45 1.26
N TYR A 66 10.40 2.83 2.37
CA TYR A 66 9.38 3.89 2.39
C TYR A 66 9.80 5.14 3.18
N GLY A 67 11.08 5.24 3.57
CA GLY A 67 11.60 6.31 4.41
C GLY A 67 11.46 5.99 5.90
N PHE A 68 12.26 6.67 6.73
CA PHE A 68 12.31 6.42 8.18
C PHE A 68 12.12 7.70 9.01
N GLY A 69 12.06 8.86 8.39
CA GLY A 69 12.05 10.15 9.09
C GLY A 69 10.94 10.31 10.12
N PHE A 70 9.74 9.73 9.84
CA PHE A 70 8.63 9.76 10.78
C PHE A 70 8.83 8.75 11.91
N THR A 71 9.13 7.52 11.58
CA THR A 71 9.20 6.42 12.55
C THR A 71 10.44 6.48 13.43
N ALA A 72 11.50 7.17 12.99
CA ALA A 72 12.65 7.48 13.85
C ALA A 72 12.27 8.22 15.14
N LEU A 73 11.18 9.01 15.12
CA LEU A 73 10.66 9.70 16.31
C LEU A 73 10.14 8.72 17.37
N PHE A 74 9.81 7.51 16.98
CA PHE A 74 9.26 6.46 17.84
C PHE A 74 10.28 5.42 18.30
N ALA A 75 11.55 5.58 17.94
CA ALA A 75 12.62 4.71 18.42
C ALA A 75 12.60 4.48 19.95
N PRO A 76 12.32 5.49 20.80
CA PRO A 76 12.18 5.26 22.24
C PRO A 76 11.05 4.29 22.62
N LEU A 77 9.93 4.26 21.87
CA LEU A 77 8.82 3.33 22.14
C LEU A 77 9.24 1.88 21.87
N PHE A 78 9.94 1.63 20.76
CA PHE A 78 10.48 0.31 20.43
C PHE A 78 11.54 -0.17 21.44
N ARG A 79 12.23 0.75 22.10
CA ARG A 79 13.21 0.41 23.13
C ARG A 79 12.56 0.12 24.48
N LEU A 80 11.45 0.78 24.80
CA LEU A 80 10.80 0.72 26.12
C LEU A 80 9.73 -0.37 26.23
N SER A 81 9.25 -0.89 25.10
CA SER A 81 8.17 -1.89 25.07
C SER A 81 8.41 -2.94 24.00
N ASP A 82 7.95 -4.17 24.28
CA ASP A 82 7.84 -5.28 23.33
C ASP A 82 6.38 -5.58 22.96
N ASP A 83 5.41 -4.84 23.53
CA ASP A 83 4.00 -4.99 23.17
C ASP A 83 3.72 -4.34 21.80
N PRO A 84 3.48 -5.15 20.74
CA PRO A 84 3.30 -4.63 19.39
C PRO A 84 2.03 -3.79 19.24
N ILE A 85 0.96 -4.14 19.98
CA ILE A 85 -0.32 -3.43 19.92
C ILE A 85 -0.20 -2.08 20.59
N LEU A 86 0.45 -2.03 21.75
CA LEU A 86 0.67 -0.78 22.48
C LEU A 86 1.53 0.19 21.65
N ILE A 87 2.66 -0.28 21.11
CA ILE A 87 3.55 0.54 20.26
C ILE A 87 2.75 1.11 19.09
N TYR A 88 2.01 0.26 18.36
CA TYR A 88 1.25 0.67 17.20
C TYR A 88 0.20 1.74 17.53
N ARG A 89 -0.58 1.53 18.58
CA ARG A 89 -1.61 2.49 19.03
C ARG A 89 -1.01 3.80 19.49
N LEU A 90 0.14 3.80 20.17
CA LEU A 90 0.83 5.02 20.55
C LEU A 90 1.31 5.82 19.32
N ILE A 91 1.83 5.15 18.30
CA ILE A 91 2.18 5.80 17.03
C ILE A 91 0.93 6.44 16.40
N LEU A 92 -0.18 5.71 16.31
CA LEU A 92 -1.45 6.23 15.78
C LEU A 92 -2.03 7.38 16.61
N VAL A 93 -1.82 7.42 17.94
CA VAL A 93 -2.19 8.56 18.78
C VAL A 93 -1.40 9.81 18.37
N VAL A 94 -0.09 9.69 18.16
CA VAL A 94 0.72 10.82 17.69
C VAL A 94 0.30 11.26 16.31
N GLU A 95 0.04 10.34 15.38
CA GLU A 95 -0.52 10.66 14.06
C GLU A 95 -1.86 11.40 14.18
N SER A 96 -2.73 10.94 15.08
CA SER A 96 -4.04 11.59 15.31
C SER A 96 -3.89 13.03 15.81
N VAL A 97 -2.94 13.27 16.71
CA VAL A 97 -2.63 14.63 17.19
C VAL A 97 -2.06 15.49 16.06
N MET A 98 -1.15 14.96 15.25
CA MET A 98 -0.60 15.65 14.07
C MET A 98 -1.72 16.02 13.09
N GLN A 99 -2.56 15.07 12.71
CA GLN A 99 -3.68 15.28 11.78
C GLN A 99 -4.74 16.25 12.34
N ALA A 100 -5.05 16.18 13.62
CA ALA A 100 -5.95 17.11 14.28
C ALA A 100 -5.35 18.53 14.36
N SER A 101 -4.03 18.66 14.51
CA SER A 101 -3.33 19.95 14.53
C SER A 101 -3.45 20.71 13.19
N ILE A 102 -3.77 20.01 12.09
CA ILE A 102 -4.14 20.64 10.82
C ILE A 102 -5.32 21.61 11.00
N ALA A 103 -6.30 21.25 11.82
CA ALA A 103 -7.42 22.16 12.11
C ALA A 103 -6.97 23.45 12.80
N LEU A 104 -5.93 23.40 13.66
CA LEU A 104 -5.34 24.57 14.27
C LEU A 104 -4.64 25.46 13.24
N MET A 105 -3.85 24.84 12.34
CA MET A 105 -3.14 25.58 11.29
C MET A 105 -4.11 26.19 10.27
N ALA A 106 -5.11 25.45 9.83
CA ALA A 106 -6.14 25.95 8.91
C ALA A 106 -6.91 27.13 9.55
N PHE A 107 -7.33 26.99 10.81
CA PHE A 107 -7.99 28.06 11.56
C PHE A 107 -7.12 29.32 11.65
N TYR A 108 -5.84 29.14 12.00
CA TYR A 108 -4.87 30.23 12.08
C TYR A 108 -4.70 30.94 10.74
N LEU A 109 -4.48 30.19 9.65
CA LEU A 109 -4.29 30.74 8.30
C LEU A 109 -5.51 31.51 7.82
N MET A 110 -6.71 30.92 7.95
CA MET A 110 -7.97 31.56 7.55
C MET A 110 -8.23 32.85 8.34
N LYS A 111 -8.00 32.82 9.65
CA LYS A 111 -8.23 34.01 10.50
C LYS A 111 -7.21 35.11 10.27
N ARG A 112 -5.91 34.77 10.22
CA ARG A 112 -4.83 35.76 10.14
C ARG A 112 -4.70 36.34 8.74
N TYR A 113 -4.62 35.51 7.73
CA TYR A 113 -4.26 35.91 6.37
C TYR A 113 -5.47 36.19 5.49
N PHE A 114 -6.53 35.42 5.61
CA PHE A 114 -7.78 35.66 4.87
C PHE A 114 -8.77 36.54 5.63
N LYS A 115 -8.44 36.98 6.85
CA LYS A 115 -9.25 37.88 7.69
C LYS A 115 -10.70 37.42 7.90
N ILE A 116 -10.90 36.11 7.97
CA ILE A 116 -12.23 35.53 8.26
C ILE A 116 -12.46 35.58 9.77
N GLU A 117 -13.51 36.25 10.20
CA GLU A 117 -13.85 36.40 11.63
C GLU A 117 -15.03 35.54 12.06
N HIS A 118 -15.78 34.97 11.11
CA HIS A 118 -16.97 34.19 11.40
C HIS A 118 -16.62 32.86 12.07
N LYS A 119 -16.79 32.80 13.39
CA LYS A 119 -16.33 31.67 14.24
C LYS A 119 -16.83 30.31 13.76
N TRP A 120 -18.12 30.18 13.43
CA TRP A 120 -18.69 28.93 12.94
C TRP A 120 -18.04 28.48 11.61
N PHE A 121 -17.83 29.43 10.68
CA PHE A 121 -17.12 29.12 9.44
C PHE A 121 -15.72 28.61 9.71
N LEU A 122 -14.94 29.33 10.52
CA LEU A 122 -13.57 28.94 10.88
C LEU A 122 -13.52 27.55 11.50
N THR A 123 -14.43 27.24 12.43
CA THR A 123 -14.46 25.92 13.08
C THR A 123 -14.77 24.79 12.09
N VAL A 124 -15.86 24.91 11.33
CA VAL A 124 -16.32 23.83 10.43
C VAL A 124 -15.38 23.66 9.24
N ALA A 125 -14.87 24.76 8.67
CA ALA A 125 -13.89 24.70 7.58
C ALA A 125 -12.57 24.07 8.03
N SER A 126 -12.10 24.38 9.25
CA SER A 126 -10.89 23.78 9.81
C SER A 126 -11.02 22.29 10.03
N VAL A 127 -12.19 21.83 10.54
CA VAL A 127 -12.50 20.40 10.68
C VAL A 127 -12.51 19.72 9.31
N ALA A 128 -13.19 20.31 8.31
CA ALA A 128 -13.22 19.78 6.95
C ALA A 128 -11.81 19.64 6.36
N CYS A 129 -10.94 20.65 6.54
CA CYS A 129 -9.55 20.59 6.10
C CYS A 129 -8.75 19.47 6.77
N SER A 130 -8.97 19.24 8.06
CA SER A 130 -8.31 18.16 8.81
C SER A 130 -8.75 16.76 8.35
N TYR A 131 -9.98 16.61 7.86
CA TYR A 131 -10.50 15.35 7.32
C TYR A 131 -10.32 15.20 5.80
N MET A 132 -9.65 16.14 5.12
CA MET A 132 -9.25 15.97 3.72
C MET A 132 -8.04 15.03 3.62
N VAL A 133 -8.28 13.76 3.91
CA VAL A 133 -7.29 12.68 3.90
C VAL A 133 -7.70 11.67 2.84
N VAL A 134 -6.86 11.48 1.84
CA VAL A 134 -7.08 10.57 0.70
C VAL A 134 -6.17 9.34 0.75
N THR A 135 -5.69 9.00 1.92
CA THR A 135 -4.91 7.80 2.20
C THR A 135 -5.64 6.96 3.25
N ARG A 136 -5.17 5.76 3.48
CA ARG A 136 -5.68 4.88 4.53
C ARG A 136 -5.51 5.56 5.90
N THR A 137 -6.40 5.29 6.83
CA THR A 137 -6.58 6.14 8.01
C THR A 137 -5.98 5.59 9.29
N MET A 138 -6.14 4.27 9.53
CA MET A 138 -5.67 3.58 10.75
C MET A 138 -4.43 2.73 10.45
N ILE A 139 -3.49 3.28 9.72
CA ILE A 139 -2.28 2.62 9.24
C ILE A 139 -1.11 3.57 9.42
N VAL A 140 0.04 3.06 9.86
CA VAL A 140 1.26 3.87 10.03
C VAL A 140 1.93 4.11 8.68
N TYR A 141 1.70 5.30 8.14
CA TYR A 141 2.28 5.72 6.86
C TYR A 141 3.00 7.07 6.94
N ASN A 142 4.11 7.16 6.23
CA ASN A 142 4.82 8.44 6.06
C ASN A 142 3.97 9.54 5.39
N GLU A 143 2.93 9.17 4.64
CA GLU A 143 1.98 10.11 4.03
C GLU A 143 1.27 10.98 5.06
N HIS A 144 0.96 10.47 6.24
CA HIS A 144 0.34 11.26 7.30
C HIS A 144 1.27 12.38 7.76
N ALA A 145 2.56 12.07 7.93
CA ALA A 145 3.56 13.09 8.22
C ALA A 145 3.76 14.08 7.06
N LEU A 146 3.70 13.62 5.79
CA LEU A 146 3.78 14.50 4.63
C LEU A 146 2.58 15.46 4.54
N ILE A 147 1.35 14.98 4.83
CA ILE A 147 0.16 15.84 4.90
C ILE A 147 0.36 16.93 5.95
N PHE A 148 0.84 16.59 7.14
CA PHE A 148 1.14 17.56 8.20
C PHE A 148 2.24 18.55 7.78
N CYS A 149 3.33 18.06 7.18
CA CYS A 149 4.42 18.91 6.67
C CYS A 149 3.94 19.89 5.60
N SER A 150 3.01 19.49 4.73
CA SER A 150 2.42 20.41 3.74
C SER A 150 1.75 21.62 4.39
N TRP A 151 1.05 21.42 5.50
CA TRP A 151 0.45 22.54 6.23
C TRP A 151 1.49 23.43 6.90
N LEU A 152 2.58 22.86 7.44
CA LEU A 152 3.70 23.64 7.96
C LEU A 152 4.41 24.44 6.84
N ILE A 153 4.60 23.81 5.65
CA ILE A 153 5.13 24.49 4.47
C ILE A 153 4.22 25.66 4.10
N CYS A 154 2.89 25.46 4.08
CA CYS A 154 1.93 26.54 3.81
C CYS A 154 2.06 27.69 4.80
N VAL A 155 2.16 27.40 6.11
CA VAL A 155 2.37 28.41 7.16
C VAL A 155 3.67 29.18 6.91
N LEU A 156 4.77 28.49 6.61
CA LEU A 156 6.08 29.13 6.40
C LEU A 156 6.10 29.99 5.12
N LEU A 157 5.48 29.53 4.04
CA LEU A 157 5.36 30.32 2.82
C LEU A 157 4.56 31.61 3.05
N PHE A 158 3.49 31.56 3.84
CA PHE A 158 2.70 32.75 4.20
C PHE A 158 3.50 33.72 5.08
N ARG A 159 4.25 33.20 6.06
CA ARG A 159 5.13 34.00 6.91
C ARG A 159 6.25 34.66 6.11
N LEU A 160 6.80 33.97 5.11
CA LEU A 160 7.82 34.53 4.22
C LEU A 160 7.29 35.71 3.42
N LEU A 161 6.03 35.68 2.97
CA LEU A 161 5.40 36.85 2.33
C LEU A 161 5.16 37.97 3.33
N GLU A 162 4.74 37.65 4.56
CA GLU A 162 4.52 38.65 5.61
C GLU A 162 5.83 39.34 6.04
N HIS A 163 6.94 38.59 6.08
CA HIS A 163 8.23 39.07 6.57
C HIS A 163 9.20 39.54 5.46
N GLN A 164 8.71 39.87 4.26
CA GLN A 164 9.58 40.25 3.12
C GLN A 164 10.56 41.39 3.43
N ASN A 165 10.12 42.36 4.24
CA ASN A 165 10.91 43.53 4.58
C ASN A 165 11.70 43.39 5.90
N ASP A 166 11.50 42.30 6.66
CA ASP A 166 12.28 41.96 7.85
C ASP A 166 13.33 40.92 7.51
N SER A 167 14.56 41.36 7.24
CA SER A 167 15.66 40.49 6.82
C SER A 167 15.92 39.33 7.80
N LYS A 168 15.81 39.56 9.14
CA LYS A 168 16.09 38.55 10.17
C LYS A 168 14.98 37.50 10.18
N LYS A 169 13.71 37.90 10.25
CA LYS A 169 12.59 36.98 10.25
C LYS A 169 12.50 36.19 8.93
N LYS A 170 12.73 36.86 7.81
CA LYS A 170 12.80 36.20 6.50
C LYS A 170 13.90 35.16 6.43
N ALA A 171 15.08 35.42 7.00
CA ALA A 171 16.16 34.44 7.05
C ALA A 171 15.77 33.23 7.91
N VAL A 172 15.19 33.43 9.09
CA VAL A 172 14.72 32.35 9.98
C VAL A 172 13.64 31.52 9.28
N ASP A 173 12.62 32.14 8.70
CA ASP A 173 11.53 31.41 8.01
C ASP A 173 12.05 30.65 6.78
N THR A 174 13.06 31.20 6.06
CA THR A 174 13.72 30.47 4.97
C THR A 174 14.47 29.24 5.46
N VAL A 175 15.27 29.37 6.53
CA VAL A 175 15.98 28.23 7.15
C VAL A 175 14.99 27.17 7.57
N LEU A 176 13.91 27.53 8.28
CA LEU A 176 12.87 26.58 8.69
C LEU A 176 12.20 25.90 7.50
N LEU A 177 11.90 26.64 6.42
CA LEU A 177 11.32 26.05 5.21
C LEU A 177 12.28 25.04 4.57
N MET A 178 13.56 25.41 4.37
CA MET A 178 14.53 24.52 3.75
C MET A 178 14.82 23.27 4.61
N ALA A 179 14.89 23.44 5.93
CA ALA A 179 15.04 22.32 6.87
C ALA A 179 13.82 21.37 6.81
N LEU A 180 12.60 21.92 6.79
CA LEU A 180 11.37 21.14 6.67
C LEU A 180 11.30 20.40 5.34
N LEU A 181 11.64 21.06 4.23
CA LEU A 181 11.70 20.44 2.91
C LEU A 181 12.74 19.31 2.86
N SER A 182 13.90 19.51 3.47
CA SER A 182 14.92 18.45 3.60
C SER A 182 14.42 17.26 4.44
N TYR A 183 13.72 17.55 5.54
CA TYR A 183 13.11 16.51 6.37
C TYR A 183 12.07 15.69 5.59
N THR A 184 11.27 16.32 4.71
CA THR A 184 10.29 15.57 3.91
C THR A 184 10.93 14.53 3.00
N LEU A 185 12.20 14.70 2.59
CA LEU A 185 12.95 13.68 1.81
C LEU A 185 13.26 12.43 2.65
N LEU A 186 13.40 12.55 3.98
CA LEU A 186 13.54 11.40 4.89
C LEU A 186 12.22 10.64 5.05
N LEU A 187 11.08 11.29 4.78
CA LEU A 187 9.76 10.68 4.81
C LEU A 187 9.49 9.89 3.52
N HIS A 188 9.73 10.50 2.36
CA HIS A 188 9.48 9.83 1.07
C HIS A 188 10.21 10.52 -0.08
N THR A 189 10.76 9.73 -1.00
CA THR A 189 11.50 10.23 -2.18
C THR A 189 10.68 11.15 -3.08
N ARG A 190 9.34 10.94 -3.20
CA ARG A 190 8.45 11.82 -3.98
C ARG A 190 8.39 13.27 -3.45
N SER A 191 8.89 13.55 -2.27
CA SER A 191 8.98 14.91 -1.70
C SER A 191 9.86 15.86 -2.53
N TRP A 192 10.61 15.34 -3.52
CA TRP A 192 11.26 16.17 -4.52
C TRP A 192 10.29 17.08 -5.27
N MET A 193 8.99 16.73 -5.32
CA MET A 193 7.97 17.61 -5.92
C MET A 193 7.88 18.97 -5.24
N TYR A 194 8.01 19.03 -3.91
CA TYR A 194 8.05 20.31 -3.19
C TYR A 194 9.22 21.19 -3.62
N TRP A 195 10.39 20.60 -3.86
CA TRP A 195 11.59 21.32 -4.28
C TRP A 195 11.49 21.82 -5.71
N ILE A 196 11.05 20.96 -6.64
CA ILE A 196 10.89 21.32 -8.05
C ILE A 196 9.88 22.47 -8.18
N VAL A 197 8.74 22.34 -7.52
CA VAL A 197 7.70 23.36 -7.58
C VAL A 197 8.12 24.63 -6.85
N LEU A 198 8.88 24.55 -5.75
CA LEU A 198 9.43 25.72 -5.08
C LEU A 198 10.36 26.49 -6.02
N ALA A 199 11.22 25.81 -6.75
CA ALA A 199 12.11 26.45 -7.74
C ALA A 199 11.32 27.13 -8.86
N ILE A 200 10.32 26.45 -9.43
CA ILE A 200 9.44 27.03 -10.48
C ILE A 200 8.69 28.25 -9.92
N PHE A 201 8.07 28.11 -8.74
CA PHE A 201 7.32 29.20 -8.12
C PHE A 201 8.22 30.37 -7.75
N TYR A 202 9.43 30.11 -7.23
CA TYR A 202 10.41 31.14 -6.90
C TYR A 202 10.81 31.96 -8.14
N VAL A 203 11.13 31.28 -9.25
CA VAL A 203 11.49 31.96 -10.51
C VAL A 203 10.32 32.78 -11.02
N ALA A 204 9.12 32.24 -11.06
CA ALA A 204 7.92 32.94 -11.50
C ALA A 204 7.62 34.18 -10.61
N TYR A 205 7.73 34.00 -9.28
CA TYR A 205 7.52 35.10 -8.33
C TYR A 205 8.58 36.18 -8.47
N PHE A 206 9.86 35.83 -8.65
CA PHE A 206 10.96 36.76 -8.85
C PHE A 206 10.81 37.57 -10.16
N ILE A 207 10.46 36.89 -11.27
CA ILE A 207 10.20 37.59 -12.56
C ILE A 207 9.06 38.60 -12.41
N ARG A 208 7.98 38.24 -11.71
CA ARG A 208 6.81 39.07 -11.51
C ARG A 208 7.10 40.29 -10.60
N ASN A 209 7.67 40.04 -9.42
CA ASN A 209 7.76 41.00 -8.35
C ASN A 209 9.12 41.70 -8.27
N ARG A 210 10.13 41.21 -9.06
CA ARG A 210 11.53 41.70 -9.02
C ARG A 210 12.15 41.69 -7.62
N ARG A 211 11.61 40.85 -6.73
CA ARG A 211 12.06 40.70 -5.34
C ARG A 211 12.09 39.23 -4.97
N SER A 212 13.07 38.84 -4.16
CA SER A 212 13.14 37.50 -3.60
C SER A 212 12.30 37.41 -2.32
N PHE A 213 11.39 36.43 -2.23
CA PHE A 213 10.71 36.14 -0.98
C PHE A 213 11.52 35.22 -0.05
N LEU A 214 12.64 34.65 -0.53
CA LEU A 214 13.57 33.83 0.23
C LEU A 214 14.85 34.61 0.58
N ALA A 215 15.46 34.31 1.71
CA ALA A 215 16.84 34.71 2.03
C ALA A 215 17.79 33.70 1.37
N ILE A 216 18.37 34.09 0.22
CA ILE A 216 19.06 33.15 -0.70
C ILE A 216 20.19 32.41 -0.02
N LEU A 217 21.17 33.14 0.59
CA LEU A 217 22.36 32.52 1.18
C LEU A 217 22.04 31.55 2.33
N PRO A 218 21.28 31.95 3.38
CA PRO A 218 20.84 31.00 4.42
C PRO A 218 20.05 29.82 3.84
N GLY A 219 19.21 30.06 2.82
CA GLY A 219 18.42 29.02 2.17
C GLY A 219 19.29 27.98 1.47
N ILE A 220 20.27 28.39 0.67
CA ILE A 220 21.20 27.50 -0.03
C ILE A 220 22.02 26.68 0.98
N ILE A 221 22.58 27.31 2.00
CA ILE A 221 23.38 26.61 3.02
C ILE A 221 22.54 25.54 3.70
N THR A 222 21.31 25.88 4.14
CA THR A 222 20.43 24.93 4.81
C THR A 222 19.99 23.81 3.86
N ALA A 223 19.71 24.11 2.60
CA ALA A 223 19.35 23.11 1.61
C ALA A 223 20.49 22.12 1.35
N VAL A 224 21.72 22.62 1.16
CA VAL A 224 22.90 21.77 0.90
C VAL A 224 23.18 20.85 2.10
N ILE A 225 23.17 21.39 3.32
CA ILE A 225 23.37 20.61 4.53
C ILE A 225 22.24 19.61 4.74
N GLY A 226 20.99 20.04 4.60
CA GLY A 226 19.82 19.22 4.84
C GLY A 226 19.66 18.10 3.81
N VAL A 227 19.80 18.40 2.53
CA VAL A 227 19.70 17.38 1.45
C VAL A 227 20.92 16.47 1.46
N GLY A 228 22.14 17.01 1.62
CA GLY A 228 23.36 16.22 1.70
C GLY A 228 23.38 15.29 2.92
N GLY A 229 23.12 15.84 4.10
CA GLY A 229 23.01 15.07 5.33
C GLY A 229 21.87 14.04 5.28
N GLY A 230 20.71 14.41 4.72
CA GLY A 230 19.59 13.50 4.51
C GLY A 230 19.94 12.31 3.62
N LYS A 231 20.64 12.53 2.50
CA LYS A 231 21.11 11.44 1.62
C LYS A 231 22.09 10.51 2.33
N LEU A 232 23.02 11.06 3.12
CA LEU A 232 23.95 10.25 3.91
C LEU A 232 23.22 9.38 4.93
N LEU A 233 22.24 9.94 5.64
CA LEU A 233 21.41 9.21 6.59
C LEU A 233 20.58 8.11 5.93
N ILE A 234 19.98 8.40 4.77
CA ILE A 234 19.23 7.39 4.00
C ILE A 234 20.16 6.25 3.58
N HIS A 235 21.30 6.56 3.01
CA HIS A 235 22.27 5.54 2.56
C HIS A 235 22.78 4.69 3.75
N TRP A 236 23.08 5.33 4.87
CA TRP A 236 23.47 4.63 6.08
C TRP A 236 22.37 3.68 6.57
N MET A 237 21.13 4.14 6.64
CA MET A 237 19.98 3.34 7.10
C MET A 237 19.72 2.17 6.14
N GLN A 238 19.75 2.42 4.83
CA GLN A 238 19.56 1.37 3.82
C GLN A 238 20.64 0.30 3.92
N GLY A 239 21.90 0.67 4.09
CA GLY A 239 23.00 -0.28 4.24
C GLY A 239 22.98 -1.07 5.55
N LYS A 240 22.16 -0.68 6.53
CA LYS A 240 22.02 -1.40 7.81
C LYS A 240 20.80 -2.35 7.84
N ILE A 241 19.71 -1.98 7.19
CA ILE A 241 18.42 -2.68 7.34
C ILE A 241 17.95 -3.27 6.02
N TRP A 242 18.06 -2.51 4.92
CA TRP A 242 17.66 -2.98 3.58
C TRP A 242 18.89 -3.55 2.88
N LEU A 243 19.35 -4.71 3.35
CA LEU A 243 20.44 -5.42 2.69
C LEU A 243 20.03 -5.70 1.23
N ALA A 244 20.94 -5.48 0.30
CA ALA A 244 20.71 -5.81 -1.09
C ALA A 244 20.50 -7.33 -1.20
N ASP A 245 19.49 -7.77 -1.98
CA ASP A 245 19.41 -9.15 -2.40
C ASP A 245 20.61 -9.51 -3.30
N GLU A 246 20.81 -10.79 -3.60
CA GLU A 246 21.95 -11.29 -4.39
C GLU A 246 22.12 -10.59 -5.75
N ASN A 247 21.06 -9.94 -6.26
CA ASN A 247 21.05 -9.17 -7.49
C ASN A 247 21.32 -7.66 -7.29
N GLY A 248 21.64 -7.22 -6.08
CA GLY A 248 22.09 -5.86 -5.78
C GLY A 248 21.02 -4.77 -5.84
N GLY A 249 19.75 -5.11 -5.92
CA GLY A 249 18.62 -4.17 -6.04
C GLY A 249 17.76 -4.08 -4.78
N LEU A 250 17.49 -2.87 -4.31
CA LEU A 250 16.36 -2.64 -3.41
C LEU A 250 15.06 -2.89 -4.19
N ARG A 251 14.18 -3.73 -3.69
CA ARG A 251 12.93 -4.19 -4.35
C ARG A 251 12.06 -3.08 -4.97
N ASN A 252 12.21 -1.83 -4.60
CA ASN A 252 11.51 -0.68 -5.18
C ASN A 252 12.44 0.38 -5.81
N SER A 253 13.72 0.08 -6.04
CA SER A 253 14.66 1.06 -6.60
C SER A 253 14.60 1.19 -8.12
N SER A 254 13.99 0.24 -8.80
CA SER A 254 13.97 0.18 -10.26
C SER A 254 12.57 0.25 -10.87
N VAL A 255 11.87 1.37 -10.66
CA VAL A 255 10.91 1.76 -11.70
C VAL A 255 11.72 2.44 -12.80
N SER A 256 12.33 1.64 -13.66
CA SER A 256 12.91 2.14 -14.91
C SER A 256 11.75 2.66 -15.76
N LEU A 257 11.60 3.97 -15.83
CA LEU A 257 10.75 4.63 -16.82
C LEU A 257 11.39 4.37 -18.19
N SER A 258 10.96 3.30 -18.86
CA SER A 258 11.16 3.16 -20.30
C SER A 258 10.19 4.13 -21.00
N LEU A 259 10.55 5.42 -20.93
CA LEU A 259 9.82 6.50 -21.61
C LEU A 259 9.71 6.27 -23.10
N SER A 260 10.72 5.63 -23.72
CA SER A 260 10.74 5.32 -25.15
C SER A 260 9.63 4.36 -25.56
N ASP A 261 9.44 3.26 -24.83
CA ASP A 261 8.44 2.25 -25.17
C ASP A 261 7.00 2.75 -24.89
N THR A 262 6.88 3.67 -23.93
CA THR A 262 5.62 4.26 -23.52
C THR A 262 5.10 5.30 -24.52
N ILE A 263 5.99 6.07 -25.14
CA ILE A 263 5.62 7.19 -26.04
C ILE A 263 5.21 6.69 -27.44
N VAL A 264 5.68 5.53 -27.87
CA VAL A 264 5.51 5.04 -29.26
C VAL A 264 4.18 4.31 -29.48
N ASN A 265 3.49 3.84 -28.43
CA ASN A 265 2.26 3.06 -28.56
C ASN A 265 1.00 3.91 -28.40
N ALA A 266 0.16 3.99 -29.43
CA ALA A 266 -1.12 4.73 -29.43
C ALA A 266 -2.10 4.28 -28.32
N THR A 267 -2.08 3.00 -27.94
CA THR A 267 -2.89 2.46 -26.84
C THR A 267 -2.44 3.04 -25.50
N SER A 268 -1.15 3.31 -25.33
CA SER A 268 -0.60 3.91 -24.13
C SER A 268 -1.11 5.33 -23.89
N TRP A 269 -1.30 6.13 -24.94
CA TRP A 269 -1.84 7.49 -24.81
C TRP A 269 -3.30 7.49 -24.33
N HIS A 270 -4.11 6.58 -24.84
CA HIS A 270 -5.48 6.41 -24.35
C HIS A 270 -5.50 6.02 -22.88
N THR A 271 -4.67 5.07 -22.47
CA THR A 271 -4.53 4.65 -21.08
C THR A 271 -4.05 5.81 -20.19
N TRP A 272 -3.08 6.60 -20.65
CA TRP A 272 -2.57 7.76 -19.91
C TRP A 272 -3.68 8.78 -19.63
N VAL A 273 -4.50 9.09 -20.62
CA VAL A 273 -5.69 9.96 -20.48
C VAL A 273 -6.66 9.35 -19.46
N ASN A 274 -6.94 8.05 -19.54
CA ASN A 274 -7.83 7.36 -18.60
C ASN A 274 -7.33 7.44 -17.15
N ILE A 275 -6.03 7.30 -16.90
CA ILE A 275 -5.45 7.45 -15.55
C ILE A 275 -5.68 8.88 -15.03
N ILE A 276 -5.33 9.91 -15.81
CA ILE A 276 -5.48 11.32 -15.40
C ILE A 276 -6.94 11.64 -15.10
N PHE A 277 -7.85 11.31 -16.02
CA PHE A 277 -9.28 11.62 -15.84
C PHE A 277 -9.91 10.77 -14.73
N GLY A 278 -9.47 9.52 -14.54
CA GLY A 278 -9.91 8.67 -13.44
C GLY A 278 -9.50 9.23 -12.08
N GLN A 279 -8.25 9.69 -11.93
CA GLN A 279 -7.78 10.34 -10.71
C GLN A 279 -8.51 11.66 -10.43
N LEU A 280 -8.71 12.50 -11.44
CA LEU A 280 -9.51 13.73 -11.31
C LEU A 280 -10.95 13.43 -10.92
N ASN A 281 -11.55 12.38 -11.49
CA ASN A 281 -12.88 11.93 -11.10
C ASN A 281 -12.92 11.50 -9.64
N THR A 282 -11.97 10.69 -9.20
CA THR A 282 -11.88 10.23 -7.80
C THR A 282 -11.77 11.40 -6.83
N VAL A 283 -10.90 12.38 -7.11
CA VAL A 283 -10.77 13.60 -6.31
C VAL A 283 -12.08 14.42 -6.30
N SER A 284 -12.78 14.49 -7.43
CA SER A 284 -14.09 15.14 -7.54
C SER A 284 -15.13 14.47 -6.64
N VAL A 285 -15.23 13.14 -6.67
CA VAL A 285 -16.16 12.37 -5.84
C VAL A 285 -15.87 12.56 -4.36
N ILE A 286 -14.62 12.42 -3.94
CA ILE A 286 -14.19 12.55 -2.55
C ILE A 286 -14.55 13.92 -1.96
N SER A 287 -14.41 14.97 -2.76
CA SER A 287 -14.64 16.35 -2.32
C SER A 287 -16.06 16.90 -2.62
N GLY A 288 -16.98 16.05 -3.08
CA GLY A 288 -18.30 16.51 -3.53
C GLY A 288 -18.25 17.58 -4.62
N GLY A 289 -17.26 17.49 -5.51
CA GLY A 289 -17.01 18.43 -6.62
C GLY A 289 -16.20 19.68 -6.25
N MET A 290 -15.89 19.91 -4.97
CA MET A 290 -15.23 21.16 -4.55
C MET A 290 -13.78 21.30 -5.07
N LEU A 291 -13.07 20.21 -5.28
CA LEU A 291 -11.72 20.26 -5.86
C LEU A 291 -11.73 20.56 -7.37
N ILE A 292 -12.82 20.30 -8.09
CA ILE A 292 -12.96 20.80 -9.48
C ILE A 292 -13.18 22.32 -9.49
N VAL A 293 -13.92 22.85 -8.50
CA VAL A 293 -14.01 24.32 -8.28
C VAL A 293 -12.61 24.88 -8.02
N ALA A 294 -11.79 24.20 -7.22
CA ALA A 294 -10.41 24.59 -6.95
C ALA A 294 -9.55 24.63 -8.22
N VAL A 295 -9.67 23.66 -9.12
CA VAL A 295 -8.95 23.66 -10.41
C VAL A 295 -9.34 24.88 -11.25
N LEU A 296 -10.62 25.23 -11.32
CA LEU A 296 -11.07 26.42 -12.04
C LEU A 296 -10.58 27.70 -11.39
N LEU A 297 -10.54 27.76 -10.06
CA LEU A 297 -9.96 28.89 -9.31
C LEU A 297 -8.44 28.99 -9.55
N MET A 298 -7.74 27.88 -9.58
CA MET A 298 -6.32 27.81 -9.90
C MET A 298 -6.03 28.41 -11.30
N ILE A 299 -6.78 27.97 -12.31
CA ILE A 299 -6.64 28.47 -13.68
C ILE A 299 -6.87 29.99 -13.71
N ARG A 300 -7.93 30.48 -13.06
CA ARG A 300 -8.22 31.91 -12.96
C ARG A 300 -7.13 32.69 -12.22
N CYS A 301 -6.63 32.14 -11.12
CA CYS A 301 -5.55 32.72 -10.34
C CYS A 301 -4.26 32.83 -11.17
N ILE A 302 -3.88 31.79 -11.90
CA ILE A 302 -2.72 31.79 -12.79
C ILE A 302 -2.88 32.85 -13.86
N ILE A 303 -4.03 32.88 -14.56
CA ILE A 303 -4.29 33.86 -15.62
C ILE A 303 -4.28 35.32 -15.07
N GLY A 304 -4.96 35.55 -13.96
CA GLY A 304 -4.97 36.86 -13.29
C GLY A 304 -3.57 37.29 -12.84
N TRP A 305 -2.85 36.37 -12.21
CA TRP A 305 -1.49 36.58 -11.73
C TRP A 305 -0.50 36.88 -12.87
N MET A 306 -0.66 36.23 -14.02
CA MET A 306 0.16 36.51 -15.23
C MET A 306 -0.18 37.86 -15.88
N LYS A 307 -1.47 38.21 -15.97
CA LYS A 307 -1.94 39.40 -16.68
C LYS A 307 -1.74 40.73 -15.93
N ARG A 308 -1.33 40.72 -14.66
CA ARG A 308 -1.19 41.89 -13.77
C ARG A 308 -2.44 42.77 -13.66
N GLY A 309 -3.64 42.27 -14.03
CA GLY A 309 -4.80 43.08 -14.30
C GLY A 309 -5.90 43.10 -13.23
N ASP A 310 -6.21 42.00 -12.60
CA ASP A 310 -7.26 41.94 -11.58
C ASP A 310 -6.65 41.94 -10.18
N ARG A 311 -6.75 43.06 -9.50
CA ARG A 311 -6.33 43.17 -8.09
C ARG A 311 -7.46 42.64 -7.21
N PHE A 312 -7.29 41.47 -6.61
CA PHE A 312 -8.04 41.08 -5.44
C PHE A 312 -7.78 42.09 -4.32
N HIS A 313 -8.78 42.34 -3.48
CA HIS A 313 -8.73 43.39 -2.48
C HIS A 313 -7.43 43.41 -1.65
N CYS A 314 -6.79 44.58 -1.54
CA CYS A 314 -5.65 44.82 -0.67
C CYS A 314 -6.08 44.78 0.80
N VAL A 315 -5.34 44.07 1.65
CA VAL A 315 -5.49 44.15 3.11
C VAL A 315 -4.21 44.70 3.70
N LYS A 316 -4.34 45.71 4.55
CA LYS A 316 -3.22 46.20 5.36
C LYS A 316 -2.97 45.28 6.51
N VAL A 317 -1.80 44.63 6.51
CA VAL A 317 -1.29 43.85 7.64
C VAL A 317 -0.05 44.58 8.15
N ASP A 318 -0.09 45.05 9.39
CA ASP A 318 1.03 45.74 10.07
C ASP A 318 1.75 46.84 9.25
N ARG A 319 0.97 47.73 8.64
CA ARG A 319 1.41 48.87 7.78
C ARG A 319 1.84 48.55 6.35
N GLU A 320 1.80 47.29 5.93
CA GLU A 320 2.11 46.91 4.54
C GLU A 320 0.85 46.45 3.79
N GLU A 321 0.73 46.88 2.53
CA GLU A 321 -0.29 46.37 1.62
C GLU A 321 0.16 45.04 1.07
N ILE A 322 -0.32 43.93 1.66
CA ILE A 322 -0.16 42.60 1.11
C ILE A 322 -1.42 42.28 0.28
N LEU A 323 -1.21 41.98 -0.98
CA LEU A 323 -2.28 41.62 -1.88
C LEU A 323 -2.78 40.20 -1.49
N TYR A 324 -4.08 40.01 -1.23
CA TYR A 324 -4.69 38.68 -1.08
C TYR A 324 -4.35 37.73 -2.24
N GLU A 325 -4.11 38.33 -3.40
CA GLU A 325 -3.66 37.64 -4.61
C GLU A 325 -2.43 36.75 -4.37
N ASP A 326 -1.46 37.23 -3.58
CA ASP A 326 -0.25 36.44 -3.31
C ASP A 326 -0.49 35.24 -2.40
N TYR A 327 -1.43 35.31 -1.45
CA TYR A 327 -1.78 34.16 -0.62
C TYR A 327 -2.56 33.09 -1.40
N TYR A 328 -3.50 33.51 -2.26
CA TYR A 328 -4.17 32.61 -3.18
C TYR A 328 -3.20 32.03 -4.21
N ALA A 329 -2.25 32.85 -4.73
CA ALA A 329 -1.22 32.41 -5.66
C ALA A 329 -0.33 31.31 -5.05
N ILE A 330 0.13 31.45 -3.79
CA ILE A 330 0.87 30.39 -3.11
C ILE A 330 0.08 29.09 -3.11
N ILE A 331 -1.17 29.12 -2.67
CA ILE A 331 -1.93 27.88 -2.53
C ILE A 331 -2.25 27.30 -3.90
N PHE A 332 -2.88 28.05 -4.78
CA PHE A 332 -3.35 27.51 -6.05
C PHE A 332 -2.23 27.23 -7.04
N ILE A 333 -1.16 28.03 -7.06
CA ILE A 333 -0.04 27.80 -7.97
C ILE A 333 0.91 26.75 -7.37
N TYR A 334 1.41 26.97 -6.14
CA TYR A 334 2.39 26.06 -5.55
C TYR A 334 1.79 24.67 -5.30
N PHE A 335 0.74 24.56 -4.48
CA PHE A 335 0.15 23.24 -4.16
C PHE A 335 -0.62 22.64 -5.35
N GLY A 336 -1.20 23.48 -6.21
CA GLY A 336 -1.83 23.03 -7.45
C GLY A 336 -0.83 22.43 -8.43
N LEU A 337 0.34 23.05 -8.62
CA LEU A 337 1.42 22.48 -9.43
C LEU A 337 2.00 21.21 -8.81
N CYS A 338 2.17 21.14 -7.48
CA CYS A 338 2.55 19.89 -6.81
C CYS A 338 1.56 18.77 -7.14
N THR A 339 0.26 19.05 -7.09
CA THR A 339 -0.80 18.08 -7.44
C THR A 339 -0.70 17.67 -8.92
N ALA A 340 -0.65 18.63 -9.83
CA ALA A 340 -0.63 18.38 -11.28
C ALA A 340 0.61 17.58 -11.72
N LEU A 341 1.79 17.95 -11.23
CA LEU A 341 3.03 17.23 -11.54
C LEU A 341 3.04 15.84 -10.91
N THR A 342 2.44 15.66 -9.73
CA THR A 342 2.32 14.34 -9.12
C THR A 342 1.39 13.44 -9.93
N ILE A 343 0.23 13.95 -10.41
CA ILE A 343 -0.66 13.21 -11.31
C ILE A 343 0.10 12.81 -12.58
N GLY A 344 0.80 13.78 -13.20
CA GLY A 344 1.57 13.52 -14.41
C GLY A 344 2.65 12.47 -14.23
N ALA A 345 3.49 12.60 -13.21
CA ALA A 345 4.56 11.64 -12.93
C ALA A 345 4.01 10.26 -12.58
N GLN A 346 3.01 10.19 -11.72
CA GLN A 346 2.39 8.92 -11.31
C GLN A 346 1.72 8.21 -12.48
N SER A 347 0.99 8.95 -13.32
CA SER A 347 0.32 8.36 -14.49
C SER A 347 1.32 7.76 -15.48
N LEU A 348 2.51 8.34 -15.62
CA LEU A 348 3.59 7.78 -16.45
C LEU A 348 4.21 6.53 -15.84
N ILE A 349 4.47 6.52 -14.52
CA ILE A 349 5.04 5.37 -13.81
C ILE A 349 4.13 4.14 -13.94
N TRP A 350 2.82 4.31 -13.84
CA TRP A 350 1.86 3.21 -13.89
C TRP A 350 1.41 2.83 -15.31
N LEU A 351 1.82 3.60 -16.33
CA LEU A 351 1.25 3.51 -17.67
C LEU A 351 1.38 2.12 -18.29
N SER A 352 2.55 1.48 -18.20
CA SER A 352 2.79 0.15 -18.77
C SER A 352 1.88 -0.91 -18.14
N TRP A 353 1.85 -0.97 -16.81
CA TRP A 353 1.01 -1.94 -16.07
C TRP A 353 -0.50 -1.71 -16.29
N THR A 354 -0.91 -0.44 -16.34
CA THR A 354 -2.32 -0.12 -16.61
C THR A 354 -2.70 -0.46 -18.03
N THR A 355 -1.82 -0.22 -19.02
CA THR A 355 -2.05 -0.58 -20.42
C THR A 355 -2.20 -2.08 -20.56
N GLN A 356 -1.32 -2.86 -19.94
CA GLN A 356 -1.41 -4.32 -19.93
C GLN A 356 -2.74 -4.78 -19.31
N ALA A 357 -3.10 -4.23 -18.12
CA ALA A 357 -4.33 -4.59 -17.45
C ALA A 357 -5.59 -4.21 -18.24
N MET A 358 -5.59 -3.08 -18.94
CA MET A 358 -6.73 -2.68 -19.81
C MET A 358 -6.83 -3.56 -21.06
N ASN A 359 -5.72 -4.02 -21.61
CA ASN A 359 -5.71 -4.91 -22.78
C ASN A 359 -6.22 -6.31 -22.42
N LEU A 360 -5.90 -6.81 -21.21
CA LEU A 360 -6.40 -8.08 -20.69
C LEU A 360 -7.89 -8.02 -20.27
N GLY A 361 -8.44 -6.82 -20.11
CA GLY A 361 -9.84 -6.62 -19.75
C GLY A 361 -10.21 -7.24 -18.40
N PHE A 362 -11.34 -7.95 -18.35
CA PHE A 362 -11.86 -8.58 -17.13
C PHE A 362 -10.95 -9.65 -16.55
N ALA A 363 -10.04 -10.15 -17.35
CA ALA A 363 -9.12 -11.20 -17.00
C ALA A 363 -7.85 -10.71 -16.27
N SER A 364 -7.65 -9.40 -16.18
CA SER A 364 -6.56 -8.81 -15.43
C SER A 364 -6.74 -9.06 -13.92
N ASN A 365 -5.64 -9.36 -13.20
CA ASN A 365 -5.63 -9.30 -11.73
C ASN A 365 -5.90 -7.90 -11.18
N GLY A 366 -6.05 -6.91 -12.05
CA GLY A 366 -6.44 -5.53 -11.79
C GLY A 366 -5.41 -4.67 -11.09
N TYR A 367 -4.23 -5.19 -10.79
CA TYR A 367 -3.22 -4.41 -10.07
C TYR A 367 -2.86 -3.12 -10.83
N GLY A 368 -2.66 -3.19 -12.13
CA GLY A 368 -2.40 -2.02 -12.98
C GLY A 368 -3.59 -1.04 -13.05
N LEU A 369 -4.83 -1.52 -12.92
CA LEU A 369 -6.03 -0.68 -12.96
C LEU A 369 -6.20 0.21 -11.73
N LYS A 370 -5.51 -0.08 -10.62
CA LYS A 370 -5.47 0.80 -9.43
C LYS A 370 -5.10 2.24 -9.78
N ALA A 371 -4.25 2.44 -10.78
CA ALA A 371 -3.76 3.75 -11.18
C ALA A 371 -4.89 4.74 -11.49
N VAL A 372 -6.03 4.29 -12.02
CA VAL A 372 -7.15 5.17 -12.41
C VAL A 372 -7.87 5.80 -11.20
N THR A 373 -7.75 5.21 -10.01
CA THR A 373 -8.35 5.74 -8.77
C THR A 373 -7.32 6.11 -7.72
N TYR A 374 -6.03 5.94 -8.01
CA TYR A 374 -4.96 6.07 -7.04
C TYR A 374 -4.59 7.53 -6.77
N VAL A 375 -5.22 8.15 -5.78
CA VAL A 375 -5.02 9.57 -5.42
C VAL A 375 -4.23 9.77 -4.11
N ARG A 376 -3.75 8.69 -3.50
CA ARG A 376 -2.97 8.72 -2.25
C ARG A 376 -1.80 9.70 -2.32
N TYR A 377 -1.09 9.75 -3.45
CA TYR A 377 0.08 10.61 -3.62
C TYR A 377 -0.23 12.11 -3.72
N MET A 378 -1.46 12.47 -4.03
CA MET A 378 -1.92 13.87 -4.04
C MET A 378 -2.33 14.37 -2.65
N GLY A 379 -2.61 13.45 -1.73
CA GLY A 379 -3.11 13.75 -0.38
C GLY A 379 -2.41 14.90 0.32
N PRO A 380 -1.08 14.97 0.32
CA PRO A 380 -0.34 16.05 0.96
C PRO A 380 -0.70 17.45 0.47
N TYR A 381 -1.14 17.63 -0.78
CA TYR A 381 -1.34 18.93 -1.39
C TYR A 381 -2.80 19.41 -1.35
N LEU A 382 -3.77 18.50 -1.25
CA LEU A 382 -5.19 18.80 -1.42
C LEU A 382 -5.79 19.62 -0.27
N GLY A 383 -5.31 19.45 0.95
CA GLY A 383 -5.83 20.14 2.13
C GLY A 383 -5.71 21.66 2.05
N PRO A 384 -4.51 22.25 1.81
CA PRO A 384 -4.35 23.68 1.59
C PRO A 384 -5.19 24.22 0.43
N VAL A 385 -5.28 23.49 -0.68
CA VAL A 385 -6.10 23.85 -1.85
C VAL A 385 -7.59 23.95 -1.48
N LEU A 386 -8.09 22.97 -0.70
CA LEU A 386 -9.45 23.00 -0.18
C LEU A 386 -9.69 24.20 0.72
N MET A 387 -8.77 24.52 1.63
CA MET A 387 -8.85 25.69 2.51
C MET A 387 -9.03 26.99 1.70
N ALA A 388 -8.18 27.21 0.68
CA ALA A 388 -8.29 28.40 -0.16
C ALA A 388 -9.64 28.47 -0.90
N THR A 389 -10.13 27.32 -1.39
CA THR A 389 -11.44 27.23 -2.04
C THR A 389 -12.57 27.61 -1.10
N LEU A 390 -12.51 27.17 0.17
CA LEU A 390 -13.49 27.53 1.19
C LEU A 390 -13.40 29.02 1.58
N CYS A 391 -12.18 29.58 1.68
CA CYS A 391 -12.01 31.02 1.89
C CYS A 391 -12.66 31.83 0.76
N TYR A 392 -12.43 31.41 -0.48
CA TYR A 392 -13.04 32.08 -1.66
C TYR A 392 -14.56 31.92 -1.67
N LEU A 393 -15.08 30.75 -1.31
CA LEU A 393 -16.53 30.51 -1.14
C LEU A 393 -17.16 31.50 -0.13
N TYR A 394 -16.46 31.81 0.94
CA TYR A 394 -16.95 32.73 1.97
C TYR A 394 -16.88 34.18 1.53
N GLN A 395 -15.76 34.59 0.92
CA GLN A 395 -15.48 35.99 0.57
C GLN A 395 -16.20 36.43 -0.70
N GLU A 396 -16.25 35.58 -1.73
CA GLU A 396 -16.68 35.95 -3.10
C GLU A 396 -17.96 35.20 -3.53
N GLN A 397 -19.03 35.34 -2.76
CA GLN A 397 -20.29 34.60 -2.97
C GLN A 397 -20.91 34.76 -4.37
N ASN A 398 -20.79 35.94 -5.00
CA ASN A 398 -21.32 36.17 -6.35
C ASN A 398 -20.46 35.50 -7.42
N GLN A 399 -19.16 35.48 -7.26
CA GLN A 399 -18.20 34.90 -8.18
C GLN A 399 -18.25 33.36 -8.10
N ILE A 400 -18.31 32.81 -6.88
CA ILE A 400 -18.33 31.37 -6.68
C ILE A 400 -19.55 30.72 -7.35
N GLN A 401 -20.69 31.39 -7.39
CA GLN A 401 -21.87 30.87 -8.09
C GLN A 401 -21.62 30.67 -9.60
N LYS A 402 -20.91 31.62 -10.23
CA LYS A 402 -20.55 31.53 -11.65
C LYS A 402 -19.54 30.40 -11.89
N ILE A 403 -18.54 30.32 -11.02
CA ILE A 403 -17.49 29.27 -11.11
C ILE A 403 -18.10 27.90 -10.87
N TYR A 404 -19.01 27.78 -9.89
CA TYR A 404 -19.68 26.51 -9.59
C TYR A 404 -20.54 26.02 -10.77
N LYS A 405 -21.21 26.91 -11.48
CA LYS A 405 -21.92 26.56 -12.72
C LYS A 405 -20.98 25.99 -13.81
N GLN A 406 -19.78 26.59 -13.94
CA GLN A 406 -18.75 26.06 -14.83
C GLN A 406 -18.22 24.69 -14.33
N ALA A 407 -18.02 24.57 -13.01
CA ALA A 407 -17.60 23.31 -12.40
C ALA A 407 -18.59 22.17 -12.65
N ILE A 408 -19.91 22.43 -12.61
CA ILE A 408 -20.95 21.43 -12.93
C ILE A 408 -20.75 20.86 -14.34
N PHE A 409 -20.48 21.74 -15.32
CA PHE A 409 -20.23 21.28 -16.70
C PHE A 409 -19.01 20.35 -16.77
N TRP A 410 -17.90 20.72 -16.11
CA TRP A 410 -16.71 19.90 -16.04
C TRP A 410 -16.91 18.60 -15.26
N ILE A 411 -17.64 18.64 -14.14
CA ILE A 411 -18.00 17.45 -13.36
C ILE A 411 -18.85 16.52 -14.21
N ALA A 412 -19.87 17.04 -14.92
CA ALA A 412 -20.72 16.24 -15.78
C ALA A 412 -19.92 15.59 -16.93
N GLY A 413 -19.03 16.34 -17.58
CA GLY A 413 -18.12 15.82 -18.60
C GLY A 413 -17.20 14.73 -18.06
N LEU A 414 -16.64 14.94 -16.86
CA LEU A 414 -15.79 13.96 -16.18
C LEU A 414 -16.56 12.68 -15.83
N GLN A 415 -17.81 12.81 -15.34
CA GLN A 415 -18.65 11.64 -15.06
C GLN A 415 -19.04 10.91 -16.35
N ALA A 416 -19.38 11.63 -17.42
CA ALA A 416 -19.66 11.01 -18.71
C ALA A 416 -18.45 10.23 -19.24
N PHE A 417 -17.26 10.82 -19.18
CA PHE A 417 -16.01 10.14 -19.55
C PHE A 417 -15.73 8.92 -18.67
N TRP A 418 -15.90 9.06 -17.36
CA TRP A 418 -15.74 7.96 -16.42
C TRP A 418 -16.68 6.78 -16.75
N LEU A 419 -17.96 7.05 -16.93
CA LEU A 419 -18.97 6.01 -17.17
C LEU A 419 -18.81 5.33 -18.54
N THR A 420 -18.31 6.03 -19.55
CA THR A 420 -18.20 5.50 -20.93
C THR A 420 -16.83 4.94 -21.26
N CYS A 421 -15.74 5.55 -20.75
CA CYS A 421 -14.39 5.22 -21.16
C CYS A 421 -13.60 4.43 -20.11
N ILE A 422 -13.94 4.55 -18.81
CA ILE A 422 -13.16 3.92 -17.74
C ILE A 422 -13.93 2.81 -17.05
N LEU A 423 -15.19 3.06 -16.67
CA LEU A 423 -15.99 2.11 -15.91
C LEU A 423 -16.10 0.72 -16.56
N PRO A 424 -16.22 0.57 -17.90
CA PRO A 424 -16.25 -0.74 -18.52
C PRO A 424 -15.03 -1.63 -18.24
N PHE A 425 -13.85 -1.04 -18.02
CA PHE A 425 -12.62 -1.78 -17.70
C PHE A 425 -12.46 -2.11 -16.20
N VAL A 426 -13.15 -1.36 -15.35
CA VAL A 426 -12.97 -1.48 -13.89
C VAL A 426 -14.21 -2.00 -13.18
N TYR A 427 -15.27 -2.32 -13.91
CA TYR A 427 -16.61 -2.60 -13.38
C TYR A 427 -16.62 -3.78 -12.40
N THR A 428 -15.92 -4.85 -12.72
CA THR A 428 -15.87 -6.09 -11.90
C THR A 428 -14.61 -6.20 -11.04
N ASN A 429 -13.66 -5.26 -11.15
CA ASN A 429 -12.35 -5.39 -10.55
C ASN A 429 -12.25 -4.69 -9.20
N SER A 430 -12.29 -5.46 -8.10
CA SER A 430 -12.21 -4.94 -6.73
C SER A 430 -10.85 -4.31 -6.38
N ASN A 431 -9.76 -4.67 -7.07
CA ASN A 431 -8.44 -4.13 -6.84
C ASN A 431 -8.30 -2.65 -7.24
N VAL A 432 -9.22 -2.13 -8.05
CA VAL A 432 -9.26 -0.72 -8.46
C VAL A 432 -9.57 0.22 -7.29
N ILE A 433 -10.17 -0.28 -6.21
CA ILE A 433 -10.57 0.55 -5.07
C ILE A 433 -9.39 0.74 -4.13
N GLU A 434 -8.42 1.52 -4.52
CA GLU A 434 -7.31 1.91 -3.64
C GLU A 434 -7.67 3.13 -2.78
N THR A 435 -8.46 4.04 -3.33
CA THR A 435 -8.99 5.19 -2.60
C THR A 435 -10.47 5.02 -2.37
N TYR A 436 -10.86 5.15 -1.14
CA TYR A 436 -12.20 4.87 -0.67
C TYR A 436 -13.16 5.96 -1.09
N LEU A 437 -14.14 5.58 -1.86
CA LEU A 437 -15.21 6.48 -2.27
C LEU A 437 -16.26 6.58 -1.17
N PRO A 438 -16.81 7.77 -0.90
CA PRO A 438 -17.85 7.93 0.10
C PRO A 438 -19.05 7.03 -0.23
N PHE A 439 -19.59 6.42 0.82
CA PHE A 439 -20.77 5.55 0.75
C PHE A 439 -20.61 4.28 -0.10
N SER A 440 -19.39 3.80 -0.28
CA SER A 440 -19.22 2.47 -0.85
C SER A 440 -19.87 1.42 0.04
N LEU A 441 -20.71 0.58 -0.53
CA LEU A 441 -21.33 -0.56 0.16
C LEU A 441 -20.40 -1.79 0.14
N GLN A 442 -19.11 -1.57 -0.02
CA GLN A 442 -18.16 -2.62 -0.26
C GLN A 442 -18.08 -3.61 0.90
N THR A 443 -18.32 -4.86 0.57
CA THR A 443 -17.80 -6.00 1.34
C THR A 443 -16.49 -6.45 0.68
N ARG A 444 -15.60 -7.08 1.44
CA ARG A 444 -14.30 -7.60 0.98
C ARG A 444 -14.38 -8.54 -0.25
N ARG A 445 -15.60 -8.97 -0.62
CA ARG A 445 -15.90 -9.90 -1.74
C ARG A 445 -16.88 -9.30 -2.74
N ALA A 446 -16.88 -7.97 -2.94
CA ALA A 446 -17.77 -7.37 -3.94
C ALA A 446 -17.35 -7.83 -5.35
N VAL A 447 -18.10 -8.76 -5.90
CA VAL A 447 -17.93 -9.25 -7.27
C VAL A 447 -18.33 -8.18 -8.30
N ASP A 448 -19.16 -7.21 -7.90
CA ASP A 448 -19.68 -6.16 -8.76
C ASP A 448 -19.35 -4.77 -8.18
N VAL A 449 -18.11 -4.37 -8.39
CA VAL A 449 -17.58 -3.08 -7.88
C VAL A 449 -18.26 -1.88 -8.56
N GLY A 450 -18.61 -2.01 -9.84
CA GLY A 450 -19.32 -0.97 -10.56
C GLY A 450 -20.64 -0.62 -9.89
N ARG A 451 -21.46 -1.63 -9.59
CA ARG A 451 -22.77 -1.47 -8.94
C ARG A 451 -22.66 -1.08 -7.47
N MET A 452 -21.73 -1.67 -6.72
CA MET A 452 -21.65 -1.50 -5.27
C MET A 452 -20.85 -0.27 -4.84
N VAL A 453 -19.97 0.25 -5.67
CA VAL A 453 -19.07 1.37 -5.34
C VAL A 453 -19.20 2.54 -6.30
N PHE A 454 -18.93 2.34 -7.58
CA PHE A 454 -18.79 3.47 -8.52
C PHE A 454 -20.11 4.14 -8.88
N LEU A 455 -21.16 3.38 -9.14
CA LEU A 455 -22.48 3.97 -9.45
C LEU A 455 -23.09 4.70 -8.25
N PRO A 456 -23.10 4.15 -7.02
CA PRO A 456 -23.51 4.89 -5.85
C PRO A 456 -22.68 6.15 -5.59
N ALA A 457 -21.36 6.08 -5.73
CA ALA A 457 -20.49 7.25 -5.57
C ALA A 457 -20.80 8.36 -6.59
N THR A 458 -21.04 8.00 -7.86
CA THR A 458 -21.51 8.92 -8.89
C THR A 458 -22.87 9.54 -8.52
N GLY A 459 -23.82 8.72 -8.08
CA GLY A 459 -25.16 9.19 -7.67
C GLY A 459 -25.08 10.21 -6.52
N ILE A 460 -24.27 9.93 -5.51
CA ILE A 460 -24.07 10.83 -4.36
C ILE A 460 -23.39 12.12 -4.80
N LEU A 461 -22.36 12.03 -5.64
CA LEU A 461 -21.70 13.23 -6.19
C LEU A 461 -22.73 14.12 -6.90
N LEU A 462 -23.58 13.55 -7.76
CA LEU A 462 -24.60 14.32 -8.47
C LEU A 462 -25.60 14.98 -7.52
N ILE A 463 -26.07 14.26 -6.50
CA ILE A 463 -26.96 14.80 -5.46
C ILE A 463 -26.30 15.98 -4.74
N VAL A 464 -25.06 15.79 -4.27
CA VAL A 464 -24.31 16.84 -3.57
C VAL A 464 -24.09 18.06 -4.44
N VAL A 465 -23.73 17.86 -5.71
CA VAL A 465 -23.52 18.93 -6.68
C VAL A 465 -24.82 19.73 -6.95
N ILE A 466 -25.93 19.02 -7.12
CA ILE A 466 -27.24 19.68 -7.32
C ILE A 466 -27.65 20.49 -6.06
N LEU A 467 -27.54 19.90 -4.88
CA LEU A 467 -27.85 20.59 -3.62
C LEU A 467 -26.96 21.81 -3.40
N ASN A 468 -25.68 21.69 -3.63
CA ASN A 468 -24.75 22.81 -3.55
C ASN A 468 -25.11 23.92 -4.53
N GLN A 469 -25.49 23.59 -5.77
CA GLN A 469 -25.94 24.58 -6.76
C GLN A 469 -27.20 25.31 -6.28
N ILE A 470 -28.19 24.60 -5.72
CA ILE A 470 -29.42 25.22 -5.18
C ILE A 470 -29.09 26.18 -4.04
N TRP A 471 -28.22 25.77 -3.12
CA TRP A 471 -27.83 26.59 -1.98
C TRP A 471 -27.01 27.82 -2.40
N LEU A 472 -26.05 27.65 -3.29
CA LEU A 472 -25.24 28.75 -3.81
C LEU A 472 -26.07 29.77 -4.61
N LYS A 473 -27.07 29.30 -5.37
CA LYS A 473 -28.04 30.18 -6.05
C LYS A 473 -28.81 31.05 -5.06
N LYS A 474 -29.10 30.52 -3.86
CA LYS A 474 -29.75 31.23 -2.76
C LYS A 474 -28.75 31.98 -1.86
N LYS A 475 -27.47 32.08 -2.23
CA LYS A 475 -26.37 32.67 -1.43
C LYS A 475 -26.22 32.03 -0.03
N LYS A 476 -26.55 30.73 0.09
CA LYS A 476 -26.46 29.98 1.35
C LYS A 476 -25.19 29.13 1.35
N TRP A 477 -24.06 29.68 1.78
CA TRP A 477 -22.80 28.93 1.89
C TRP A 477 -22.73 27.95 3.09
N LYS A 478 -23.47 28.22 4.18
CA LYS A 478 -23.45 27.39 5.39
C LYS A 478 -23.78 25.92 5.13
N PRO A 479 -24.88 25.57 4.44
CA PRO A 479 -25.17 24.16 4.16
C PRO A 479 -24.14 23.52 3.21
N VAL A 480 -23.57 24.27 2.27
CA VAL A 480 -22.49 23.76 1.40
C VAL A 480 -21.28 23.34 2.23
N LEU A 481 -20.85 24.20 3.16
CA LEU A 481 -19.72 23.90 4.05
C LEU A 481 -20.03 22.73 5.00
N LEU A 482 -21.24 22.69 5.55
CA LEU A 482 -21.65 21.61 6.44
C LEU A 482 -21.68 20.25 5.70
N THR A 483 -22.27 20.22 4.51
CA THR A 483 -22.30 19.00 3.67
C THR A 483 -20.88 18.49 3.38
N LEU A 484 -19.96 19.38 3.03
CA LEU A 484 -18.59 18.99 2.80
C LEU A 484 -17.91 18.46 4.06
N ALA A 485 -18.05 19.12 5.19
CA ALA A 485 -17.47 18.69 6.46
C ALA A 485 -18.01 17.31 6.88
N VAL A 486 -19.32 17.10 6.76
CA VAL A 486 -19.96 15.80 7.04
C VAL A 486 -19.47 14.72 6.07
N LEU A 487 -19.39 15.02 4.77
CA LEU A 487 -18.92 14.10 3.75
C LEU A 487 -17.49 13.61 4.06
N LEU A 488 -16.57 14.54 4.31
CA LEU A 488 -15.17 14.21 4.59
C LEU A 488 -14.99 13.46 5.92
N THR A 489 -15.70 13.89 6.97
CA THR A 489 -15.65 13.21 8.27
C THR A 489 -16.23 11.79 8.19
N TYR A 490 -17.38 11.65 7.53
CA TYR A 490 -18.01 10.36 7.31
C TYR A 490 -17.08 9.41 6.53
N GLN A 491 -16.53 9.90 5.44
CA GLN A 491 -15.60 9.11 4.62
C GLN A 491 -14.38 8.64 5.42
N TYR A 492 -13.79 9.52 6.22
CA TYR A 492 -12.67 9.15 7.10
C TYR A 492 -13.06 8.04 8.08
N CYS A 493 -14.16 8.23 8.81
CA CYS A 493 -14.62 7.25 9.81
C CYS A 493 -15.03 5.92 9.15
N TYR A 494 -15.74 5.99 8.01
CA TYR A 494 -16.15 4.80 7.26
C TYR A 494 -14.94 3.99 6.78
N ASN A 495 -13.93 4.65 6.22
CA ASN A 495 -12.72 3.99 5.77
C ASN A 495 -11.95 3.34 6.92
N ALA A 496 -11.86 4.03 8.06
CA ALA A 496 -11.24 3.48 9.25
C ALA A 496 -11.92 2.19 9.70
N VAL A 497 -13.25 2.17 9.77
CA VAL A 497 -14.01 1.01 10.26
C VAL A 497 -14.11 -0.09 9.20
N ALA A 498 -14.63 0.25 8.02
CA ALA A 498 -14.98 -0.75 7.01
C ALA A 498 -13.75 -1.41 6.37
N TYR A 499 -12.67 -0.67 6.28
CA TYR A 499 -11.45 -1.14 5.63
C TYR A 499 -10.34 -1.46 6.61
N ASP A 500 -9.90 -0.46 7.38
CA ASP A 500 -8.67 -0.61 8.14
C ASP A 500 -8.88 -1.56 9.32
N ILE A 501 -9.84 -1.28 10.19
CA ILE A 501 -10.09 -2.08 11.40
C ILE A 501 -10.59 -3.49 11.05
N ASN A 502 -11.57 -3.61 10.14
CA ASN A 502 -12.09 -4.93 9.76
C ASN A 502 -11.03 -5.80 9.08
N THR A 503 -10.22 -5.21 8.19
CA THR A 503 -9.16 -5.97 7.51
C THR A 503 -8.06 -6.38 8.48
N GLN A 504 -7.63 -5.50 9.38
CA GLN A 504 -6.67 -5.82 10.43
C GLN A 504 -7.17 -6.97 11.30
N SER A 505 -8.45 -6.94 11.73
CA SER A 505 -9.04 -8.00 12.54
C SER A 505 -9.06 -9.36 11.83
N VAL A 506 -9.31 -9.39 10.51
CA VAL A 506 -9.27 -10.65 9.74
C VAL A 506 -7.84 -11.16 9.60
N ASN A 507 -6.92 -10.28 9.20
CA ASN A 507 -5.51 -10.66 9.05
C ASN A 507 -4.90 -11.15 10.37
N HIS A 508 -5.29 -10.56 11.50
CA HIS A 508 -4.85 -11.01 12.81
C HIS A 508 -5.30 -12.45 13.11
N LYS A 509 -6.51 -12.81 12.70
CA LYS A 509 -7.01 -14.20 12.86
C LYS A 509 -6.29 -15.19 11.96
N GLU A 510 -5.86 -14.76 10.77
CA GLU A 510 -5.18 -15.63 9.79
C GLU A 510 -3.80 -16.09 10.28
N ILE A 511 -3.13 -15.39 11.20
CA ILE A 511 -1.82 -15.77 11.75
C ILE A 511 -1.90 -16.35 13.17
N ASP A 512 -3.10 -16.54 13.70
CA ASP A 512 -3.29 -16.90 15.11
C ASP A 512 -2.54 -18.19 15.53
N ALA A 513 -2.52 -19.22 14.71
CA ALA A 513 -1.93 -20.52 15.08
C ALA A 513 -0.39 -20.40 15.23
N THR A 514 0.30 -19.90 14.20
CA THR A 514 1.76 -19.73 14.21
C THR A 514 2.18 -18.68 15.24
N TYR A 515 1.46 -17.57 15.32
CA TYR A 515 1.72 -16.51 16.29
C TYR A 515 1.51 -16.99 17.73
N ASN A 516 0.46 -17.76 18.02
CA ASN A 516 0.21 -18.33 19.34
C ASN A 516 1.33 -19.28 19.77
N MET A 517 1.82 -20.13 18.87
CA MET A 517 2.98 -20.98 19.14
C MET A 517 4.21 -20.15 19.49
N PHE A 518 4.49 -19.08 18.74
CA PHE A 518 5.63 -18.19 19.00
C PHE A 518 5.49 -17.43 20.32
N CYS A 519 4.29 -16.96 20.67
CA CYS A 519 4.05 -16.34 21.96
C CYS A 519 4.32 -17.30 23.12
N GLN A 520 3.87 -18.55 23.05
CA GLN A 520 4.11 -19.57 24.06
C GLN A 520 5.60 -19.89 24.19
N LEU A 521 6.33 -20.01 23.07
CA LEU A 521 7.78 -20.20 23.08
C LEU A 521 8.51 -19.01 23.73
N LYS A 522 8.08 -17.78 23.40
CA LYS A 522 8.65 -16.56 24.01
C LYS A 522 8.38 -16.50 25.52
N GLU A 523 7.18 -16.82 25.96
CA GLU A 523 6.79 -16.84 27.37
C GLU A 523 7.54 -17.93 28.15
N SER A 524 7.84 -19.05 27.55
CA SER A 524 8.64 -20.13 28.17
C SER A 524 10.13 -19.80 28.27
N GLY A 525 10.59 -18.73 27.60
CA GLY A 525 12.00 -18.37 27.53
C GLY A 525 12.84 -19.24 26.57
N ASN A 526 12.19 -20.10 25.78
CA ASN A 526 12.85 -21.04 24.85
C ASN A 526 12.72 -20.63 23.39
N MET A 527 12.50 -19.33 23.13
CA MET A 527 12.42 -18.80 21.77
C MET A 527 13.80 -18.85 21.10
N PRO A 528 13.92 -19.42 19.88
CA PRO A 528 15.19 -19.38 19.16
C PRO A 528 15.59 -17.96 18.81
N GLU A 529 16.88 -17.71 18.62
CA GLU A 529 17.41 -16.38 18.26
C GLU A 529 16.90 -15.89 16.91
N ALA A 530 16.62 -16.82 15.99
CA ALA A 530 16.07 -16.54 14.68
C ALA A 530 15.03 -17.60 14.27
N ILE A 531 14.04 -17.14 13.51
CA ILE A 531 13.05 -17.98 12.82
C ILE A 531 13.31 -17.86 11.33
N TYR A 532 13.42 -18.99 10.67
CA TYR A 532 13.61 -19.06 9.23
C TYR A 532 12.29 -19.21 8.52
N VAL A 533 12.21 -18.60 7.36
CA VAL A 533 11.00 -18.61 6.55
C VAL A 533 11.34 -19.00 5.14
N VAL A 534 10.71 -20.07 4.66
CA VAL A 534 10.94 -20.60 3.33
C VAL A 534 9.66 -20.57 2.51
N ASP A 535 9.71 -19.92 1.37
CA ASP A 535 8.67 -20.00 0.35
C ASP A 535 8.86 -21.29 -0.46
N THR A 536 7.93 -22.20 -0.34
CA THR A 536 7.96 -23.50 -1.05
C THR A 536 7.20 -23.48 -2.38
N ARG A 537 6.46 -22.41 -2.65
CA ARG A 537 5.75 -22.16 -3.92
C ARG A 537 6.10 -20.76 -4.42
N ASP A 538 5.92 -20.50 -5.71
CA ASP A 538 6.16 -19.19 -6.33
C ASP A 538 5.34 -18.02 -5.75
N LYS A 539 4.84 -18.14 -4.55
CA LYS A 539 4.25 -17.06 -3.79
C LYS A 539 5.37 -16.18 -3.23
N THR A 540 5.73 -15.14 -3.96
CA THR A 540 6.59 -14.05 -3.47
C THR A 540 5.91 -13.21 -2.39
N ASP A 541 4.82 -13.69 -1.78
CA ASP A 541 4.03 -12.94 -0.82
C ASP A 541 4.43 -13.32 0.61
N HIS A 542 5.52 -12.69 1.08
CA HIS A 542 5.99 -12.81 2.46
C HIS A 542 5.10 -12.08 3.48
N GLN A 543 3.83 -11.85 3.19
CA GLN A 543 2.98 -10.96 4.00
C GLN A 543 2.81 -11.46 5.44
N SER A 544 2.56 -12.75 5.64
CA SER A 544 2.43 -13.33 6.98
C SER A 544 3.69 -13.16 7.82
N TYR A 545 4.86 -13.16 7.19
CA TYR A 545 6.15 -13.01 7.85
C TYR A 545 6.45 -11.57 8.28
N TYR A 546 6.00 -10.59 7.49
CA TYR A 546 6.10 -9.19 7.89
C TYR A 546 5.28 -8.92 9.14
N GLN A 547 4.10 -9.54 9.24
CA GLN A 547 3.24 -9.44 10.39
C GLN A 547 3.88 -10.16 11.60
N ALA A 548 4.41 -11.37 11.41
CA ALA A 548 5.12 -12.11 12.44
C ALA A 548 6.34 -11.32 12.96
N GLN A 549 7.15 -10.70 12.08
CA GLN A 549 8.27 -9.86 12.50
C GLN A 549 7.82 -8.69 13.38
N TYR A 550 6.71 -8.05 13.04
CA TYR A 550 6.20 -6.95 13.85
C TYR A 550 5.68 -7.42 15.21
N TYR A 551 4.96 -8.54 15.26
CA TYR A 551 4.43 -9.09 16.51
C TYR A 551 5.54 -9.65 17.42
N LEU A 552 6.59 -10.24 16.84
CA LEU A 552 7.71 -10.82 17.55
C LEU A 552 8.89 -9.84 17.73
N GLN A 553 8.63 -8.63 18.05
CA GLN A 553 9.50 -7.47 18.17
C GLN A 553 11.03 -7.73 18.31
N GLY A 554 11.45 -8.63 19.19
CA GLY A 554 12.86 -8.91 19.52
C GLY A 554 13.42 -10.17 18.87
N VAL A 555 12.62 -10.93 18.09
CA VAL A 555 13.07 -12.13 17.40
C VAL A 555 13.40 -11.78 15.96
N ARG A 556 14.51 -12.28 15.45
CA ARG A 556 14.93 -12.07 14.06
C ARG A 556 14.25 -13.08 13.16
N ILE A 557 13.52 -12.60 12.14
CA ILE A 557 12.97 -13.45 11.08
C ILE A 557 13.86 -13.33 9.86
N ILE A 558 14.27 -14.48 9.28
CA ILE A 558 15.20 -14.57 8.16
C ILE A 558 14.52 -15.30 7.00
N ALA A 559 14.56 -14.73 5.81
CA ALA A 559 14.10 -15.41 4.60
C ALA A 559 15.17 -16.42 4.14
N GLY A 560 14.76 -17.68 3.92
CA GLY A 560 15.63 -18.77 3.49
C GLY A 560 15.80 -19.87 4.54
N TYR A 561 16.64 -20.87 4.23
CA TYR A 561 16.98 -21.94 5.15
C TYR A 561 18.00 -21.52 6.19
N PRO A 562 18.01 -22.19 7.38
CA PRO A 562 19.07 -21.99 8.36
C PRO A 562 20.43 -22.47 7.83
N PRO A 563 21.55 -22.00 8.40
CA PRO A 563 22.86 -22.58 8.13
C PRO A 563 22.88 -24.09 8.38
N GLU A 564 23.67 -24.85 7.60
CA GLU A 564 23.75 -26.31 7.71
C GLU A 564 24.24 -26.77 9.10
N ASP A 565 25.11 -25.98 9.71
CA ASP A 565 25.69 -26.21 11.04
C ASP A 565 24.81 -25.76 12.21
N ALA A 566 23.62 -25.23 11.95
CA ALA A 566 22.70 -24.81 13.01
C ALA A 566 22.27 -26.02 13.86
N GLU A 567 22.56 -25.95 15.17
CA GLU A 567 22.19 -26.99 16.14
C GLU A 567 20.68 -26.95 16.46
N GLU A 568 20.11 -25.75 16.53
CA GLU A 568 18.67 -25.50 16.71
C GLU A 568 18.17 -24.60 15.59
N ALA A 569 17.01 -24.93 15.05
CA ALA A 569 16.37 -24.13 14.04
C ALA A 569 14.84 -24.29 14.06
N MET A 570 14.16 -23.21 13.71
CA MET A 570 12.72 -23.19 13.47
C MET A 570 12.46 -22.62 12.08
N ILE A 571 11.78 -23.39 11.24
CA ILE A 571 11.46 -23.04 9.86
C ILE A 571 9.95 -23.01 9.68
N CYS A 572 9.43 -21.87 9.26
CA CYS A 572 8.02 -21.72 8.94
C CYS A 572 7.81 -21.84 7.44
N LEU A 573 6.83 -22.64 7.06
CA LEU A 573 6.39 -22.79 5.67
C LEU A 573 4.99 -22.23 5.52
N ASN A 574 4.75 -21.49 4.45
CA ASN A 574 3.42 -20.98 4.10
C ASN A 574 2.58 -21.98 3.29
N SER A 575 2.93 -23.25 3.36
CA SER A 575 2.25 -24.33 2.64
C SER A 575 2.33 -25.63 3.41
N ASN A 576 1.51 -26.60 3.02
CA ASN A 576 1.52 -27.96 3.54
C ASN A 576 2.56 -28.88 2.88
N ILE A 577 3.52 -28.33 2.13
CA ILE A 577 4.57 -29.10 1.47
C ILE A 577 5.59 -29.56 2.52
N CYS A 578 6.13 -30.76 2.33
CA CYS A 578 7.27 -31.26 3.07
C CYS A 578 8.53 -31.17 2.18
N PRO A 579 9.36 -30.12 2.32
CA PRO A 579 10.56 -29.97 1.48
C PRO A 579 11.47 -31.17 1.61
N VAL A 580 11.98 -31.65 0.47
CA VAL A 580 12.83 -32.86 0.42
C VAL A 580 14.10 -32.68 1.27
N GLU A 581 14.63 -31.47 1.34
CA GLU A 581 15.82 -31.13 2.11
C GLU A 581 15.57 -31.37 3.62
N LEU A 582 14.40 -30.99 4.13
CA LEU A 582 14.02 -31.20 5.53
C LEU A 582 13.61 -32.63 5.81
N MET A 583 13.05 -33.33 4.82
CA MET A 583 12.71 -34.76 4.93
C MET A 583 13.91 -35.68 4.89
N GLN A 584 15.05 -35.26 4.37
CA GLN A 584 16.30 -36.03 4.31
C GLN A 584 17.14 -35.87 5.58
N ASP A 585 16.92 -34.84 6.37
CA ASP A 585 17.61 -34.60 7.64
C ASP A 585 16.78 -35.13 8.83
N ASP A 586 17.20 -36.26 9.37
CA ASP A 586 16.51 -36.96 10.49
C ASP A 586 16.50 -36.12 11.80
N SER A 587 17.22 -35.01 11.86
CA SER A 587 17.20 -34.08 13.00
C SER A 587 15.97 -33.15 13.04
N TYR A 588 15.27 -33.00 11.92
CA TYR A 588 14.05 -32.19 11.87
C TYR A 588 12.81 -32.96 12.25
N ARG A 589 11.87 -32.26 12.89
CA ARG A 589 10.50 -32.68 13.12
C ARG A 589 9.54 -31.63 12.63
N CYS A 590 8.35 -32.02 12.21
CA CYS A 590 7.31 -31.16 11.70
C CYS A 590 6.18 -31.04 12.72
N VAL A 591 5.76 -29.81 13.00
CA VAL A 591 4.54 -29.50 13.75
C VAL A 591 3.52 -28.97 12.79
N LYS A 592 2.37 -29.64 12.70
CA LYS A 592 1.23 -29.15 11.94
C LYS A 592 0.41 -28.22 12.82
N LEU A 593 0.31 -26.95 12.46
CA LEU A 593 -0.44 -25.95 13.21
C LEU A 593 -1.86 -25.79 12.69
N ASP A 594 -2.02 -25.71 11.38
CA ASP A 594 -3.31 -25.61 10.70
C ASP A 594 -3.26 -26.39 9.36
N ARG A 595 -4.35 -26.38 8.59
CA ARG A 595 -4.48 -27.13 7.33
C ARG A 595 -3.33 -26.88 6.35
N ASN A 596 -2.81 -25.64 6.33
CA ASN A 596 -1.79 -25.19 5.39
C ASN A 596 -0.55 -24.56 6.06
N GLU A 597 -0.36 -24.76 7.38
CA GLU A 597 0.77 -24.18 8.11
C GLU A 597 1.58 -25.28 8.81
N TYR A 598 2.81 -25.45 8.35
CA TYR A 598 3.79 -26.37 8.92
C TYR A 598 4.97 -25.60 9.48
N VAL A 599 5.36 -25.96 10.71
CA VAL A 599 6.59 -25.48 11.35
C VAL A 599 7.54 -26.65 11.51
N TRP A 600 8.74 -26.52 10.95
CA TRP A 600 9.79 -27.51 11.08
C TRP A 600 10.75 -27.09 12.18
N ILE A 601 11.08 -28.01 13.07
CA ILE A 601 11.91 -27.76 14.24
C ILE A 601 13.09 -28.71 14.22
N LYS A 602 14.30 -28.18 14.50
CA LYS A 602 15.55 -28.93 14.71
C LYS A 602 16.06 -28.61 16.11
N GLY A 603 16.63 -29.60 16.77
CA GLY A 603 17.22 -29.47 18.10
C GLY A 603 16.36 -30.09 19.21
N THR A 604 17.02 -30.88 20.04
CA THR A 604 16.34 -31.70 21.11
C THR A 604 15.62 -30.81 22.11
N SER A 605 16.23 -29.68 22.52
CA SER A 605 15.63 -28.77 23.48
C SER A 605 14.36 -28.13 22.96
N LEU A 606 14.38 -27.66 21.70
CA LEU A 606 13.24 -27.02 21.06
C LEU A 606 12.09 -28.03 20.83
N ILE A 607 12.40 -29.25 20.41
CA ILE A 607 11.44 -30.35 20.25
C ILE A 607 10.74 -30.64 21.57
N GLN A 608 11.50 -30.87 22.66
CA GLN A 608 10.94 -31.12 23.98
C GLN A 608 10.07 -29.97 24.50
N THR A 609 10.47 -28.76 24.23
CA THR A 609 9.70 -27.56 24.60
C THR A 609 8.35 -27.55 23.88
N CYS A 610 8.32 -27.83 22.56
CA CYS A 610 7.08 -27.91 21.79
C CYS A 610 6.18 -29.04 22.29
N GLU A 611 6.73 -30.21 22.62
CA GLU A 611 6.00 -31.32 23.22
C GLU A 611 5.37 -30.94 24.56
N ALA A 612 6.13 -30.25 25.43
CA ALA A 612 5.65 -29.81 26.73
C ALA A 612 4.50 -28.76 26.60
N MET A 613 4.45 -28.04 25.51
CA MET A 613 3.37 -27.10 25.17
C MET A 613 2.14 -27.80 24.54
N GLY A 614 2.20 -29.10 24.30
CA GLY A 614 1.11 -29.90 23.73
C GLY A 614 1.13 -29.98 22.19
N TYR A 615 2.18 -29.50 21.53
CA TYR A 615 2.40 -29.75 20.11
C TYR A 615 2.93 -31.18 19.90
N VAL A 616 2.67 -31.75 18.73
CA VAL A 616 3.12 -33.10 18.38
C VAL A 616 4.13 -33.00 17.24
N PRO A 617 5.44 -32.91 17.55
CA PRO A 617 6.48 -32.96 16.52
C PRO A 617 6.59 -34.35 15.93
N GLU A 618 6.35 -34.50 14.63
CA GLU A 618 6.35 -35.77 13.94
C GLU A 618 7.17 -35.75 12.65
N ILE A 619 7.51 -36.92 12.12
CA ILE A 619 8.00 -37.03 10.75
C ILE A 619 6.76 -37.14 9.85
N PRO A 620 6.55 -36.21 8.90
CA PRO A 620 5.37 -36.28 8.05
C PRO A 620 5.28 -37.56 7.25
N ASN A 621 4.10 -38.15 7.21
CA ASN A 621 3.86 -39.39 6.43
C ASN A 621 3.72 -39.01 4.93
N VAL A 622 4.77 -39.24 4.17
CA VAL A 622 4.81 -39.12 2.70
C VAL A 622 4.94 -40.50 2.02
N TYR A 623 4.44 -41.58 2.66
CA TYR A 623 4.54 -42.93 2.13
C TYR A 623 3.47 -43.22 1.10
N ILE A 624 3.87 -43.87 0.00
CA ILE A 624 2.95 -44.49 -0.97
C ILE A 624 3.01 -46.02 -0.80
N ALA A 625 1.86 -46.59 -0.49
CA ALA A 625 1.72 -48.07 -0.36
C ALA A 625 1.45 -48.71 -1.72
N THR A 626 2.07 -49.84 -1.98
CA THR A 626 1.84 -50.65 -3.19
C THR A 626 0.37 -51.11 -3.26
N GLY A 627 -0.23 -51.01 -4.41
CA GLY A 627 -1.62 -51.40 -4.68
C GLY A 627 -2.66 -50.32 -4.31
N LYS A 628 -2.34 -49.35 -3.47
CA LYS A 628 -3.26 -48.26 -3.10
C LYS A 628 -3.18 -47.07 -4.06
N VAL A 629 -4.32 -46.43 -4.25
CA VAL A 629 -4.40 -45.15 -5.01
C VAL A 629 -4.12 -43.99 -4.07
N THR A 630 -3.13 -43.17 -4.40
CA THR A 630 -2.80 -41.94 -3.70
C THR A 630 -3.40 -40.79 -4.50
N SER A 631 -4.45 -40.15 -3.98
CA SER A 631 -5.14 -39.01 -4.60
C SER A 631 -4.52 -37.70 -4.18
N PHE A 632 -4.47 -36.72 -5.11
CA PHE A 632 -4.00 -35.34 -4.87
C PHE A 632 -5.14 -34.30 -4.75
N SER A 633 -6.39 -34.76 -4.55
CA SER A 633 -7.46 -33.81 -4.21
C SER A 633 -7.25 -33.18 -2.83
N ASP A 634 -7.85 -32.02 -2.58
CA ASP A 634 -7.73 -31.28 -1.33
C ASP A 634 -8.35 -31.99 -0.12
N HIS A 635 -9.14 -33.03 -0.36
CA HIS A 635 -9.70 -33.90 0.68
C HIS A 635 -8.64 -34.80 1.34
N TYR A 636 -7.45 -34.91 0.75
CA TYR A 636 -6.37 -35.76 1.24
C TYR A 636 -5.12 -34.92 1.57
N GLU A 637 -4.38 -35.35 2.60
CA GLU A 637 -3.15 -34.68 3.03
C GLU A 637 -1.93 -35.00 2.15
N ASN A 638 -2.14 -35.55 0.94
CA ASN A 638 -1.06 -35.93 0.03
C ASN A 638 -0.40 -34.73 -0.69
N GLY A 639 -0.97 -33.54 -0.54
CA GLY A 639 -0.34 -32.30 -0.99
C GLY A 639 1.07 -32.05 -0.43
N LYS A 640 1.39 -32.65 0.71
CA LYS A 640 2.74 -32.61 1.30
C LYS A 640 3.81 -33.29 0.45
N MET A 641 3.43 -34.15 -0.50
CA MET A 641 4.33 -34.80 -1.46
C MET A 641 4.68 -33.90 -2.65
N LEU A 642 3.86 -32.85 -2.90
CA LEU A 642 4.10 -31.88 -3.96
C LEU A 642 5.30 -31.01 -3.59
N GLN A 643 6.22 -30.85 -4.53
CA GLN A 643 7.38 -29.99 -4.38
C GLN A 643 7.23 -28.74 -5.27
N THR A 644 8.26 -28.31 -5.97
CA THR A 644 8.19 -27.17 -6.87
C THR A 644 7.28 -27.43 -8.07
N GLY A 645 6.75 -26.36 -8.66
CA GLY A 645 6.02 -26.41 -9.92
C GLY A 645 4.53 -26.71 -9.83
N TRP A 646 3.95 -26.94 -8.65
CA TRP A 646 2.53 -27.19 -8.46
C TRP A 646 1.80 -26.01 -7.86
N TYR A 647 0.50 -25.86 -8.23
CA TYR A 647 -0.44 -24.98 -7.54
C TYR A 647 -1.02 -25.61 -6.28
N GLU A 648 -1.95 -24.94 -5.62
CA GLU A 648 -2.71 -25.49 -4.51
C GLU A 648 -3.61 -26.63 -5.00
N GLN A 649 -3.85 -27.61 -4.11
CA GLN A 649 -4.78 -28.72 -4.39
C GLN A 649 -6.20 -28.17 -4.55
N GLU A 650 -6.90 -28.75 -5.50
CA GLU A 650 -8.33 -28.52 -5.74
C GLU A 650 -9.13 -29.79 -5.32
N ASP A 651 -10.45 -29.72 -5.33
CA ASP A 651 -11.36 -30.83 -4.95
C ASP A 651 -11.15 -32.11 -5.76
N TRP A 652 -10.57 -32.04 -6.94
CA TRP A 652 -10.32 -33.16 -7.85
C TRP A 652 -8.85 -33.58 -7.93
N GLY A 653 -7.88 -32.73 -7.65
CA GLY A 653 -6.45 -32.97 -7.83
C GLY A 653 -5.61 -31.70 -7.79
N VAL A 654 -4.56 -31.62 -8.63
CA VAL A 654 -3.64 -30.49 -8.63
C VAL A 654 -3.12 -30.14 -10.04
N TRP A 655 -2.97 -28.86 -10.33
CA TRP A 655 -2.35 -28.35 -11.56
C TRP A 655 -0.84 -28.08 -11.37
N SER A 656 -0.03 -28.44 -12.37
CA SER A 656 1.30 -27.84 -12.50
C SER A 656 1.20 -26.46 -13.13
N GLY A 657 2.05 -25.53 -12.63
CA GLY A 657 2.14 -24.15 -13.10
C GLY A 657 3.41 -23.81 -13.86
N LYS A 658 4.33 -24.77 -13.97
CA LYS A 658 5.62 -24.64 -14.65
C LYS A 658 5.86 -25.78 -15.60
N GLN A 659 6.86 -25.62 -16.48
CA GLN A 659 7.32 -26.68 -17.38
C GLN A 659 7.93 -27.85 -16.61
N THR A 660 8.42 -27.62 -15.38
CA THR A 660 8.88 -28.70 -14.48
C THR A 660 8.02 -28.71 -13.23
N ALA A 661 7.61 -29.93 -12.80
CA ALA A 661 6.85 -30.14 -11.58
C ALA A 661 7.36 -31.40 -10.86
N ASP A 662 7.61 -31.25 -9.54
CA ASP A 662 8.33 -32.24 -8.76
C ASP A 662 7.45 -32.86 -7.68
N LEU A 663 7.64 -34.15 -7.43
CA LEU A 663 7.02 -34.91 -6.34
C LEU A 663 8.10 -35.57 -5.51
N PHE A 664 7.90 -35.64 -4.18
CA PHE A 664 8.72 -36.42 -3.29
C PHE A 664 7.85 -37.36 -2.45
N PHE A 665 8.18 -38.64 -2.46
CA PHE A 665 7.50 -39.64 -1.62
C PHE A 665 8.44 -40.80 -1.32
N ILE A 666 8.05 -41.62 -0.33
CA ILE A 666 8.76 -42.80 0.11
C ILE A 666 7.90 -44.03 -0.21
N LEU A 667 8.49 -45.04 -0.84
CA LEU A 667 7.84 -46.33 -1.03
C LEU A 667 7.76 -47.06 0.31
N GLN A 668 6.55 -47.48 0.70
CA GLN A 668 6.35 -48.18 1.97
C GLN A 668 7.08 -49.51 2.01
N GLU A 669 7.26 -50.14 0.85
CA GLU A 669 7.94 -51.44 0.69
C GLU A 669 8.95 -51.37 -0.46
N LYS A 670 10.15 -51.95 -0.26
CA LYS A 670 11.16 -52.09 -1.30
C LYS A 670 10.69 -52.98 -2.43
N GLN A 671 10.77 -52.50 -3.63
CA GLN A 671 10.34 -53.22 -4.82
C GLN A 671 11.52 -53.99 -5.45
N GLN A 672 11.74 -55.22 -5.01
CA GLN A 672 12.90 -56.06 -5.41
C GLN A 672 12.98 -56.40 -6.90
N LYS A 673 11.87 -56.32 -7.64
CA LYS A 673 11.80 -56.63 -9.08
C LYS A 673 11.58 -55.43 -9.98
N GLY A 674 11.53 -54.21 -9.40
CA GLY A 674 10.98 -53.02 -10.02
C GLY A 674 9.47 -53.00 -9.89
N CYS A 675 8.85 -51.89 -10.26
CA CYS A 675 7.39 -51.70 -10.17
C CYS A 675 6.84 -50.94 -11.35
N THR A 676 5.54 -50.95 -11.50
CA THR A 676 4.81 -50.10 -12.43
C THR A 676 4.08 -49.01 -11.68
N MET A 677 4.07 -47.80 -12.25
CA MET A 677 3.34 -46.69 -11.70
C MET A 677 2.29 -46.24 -12.69
N ASN A 678 1.06 -46.19 -12.25
CA ASN A 678 -0.06 -45.63 -12.99
C ASN A 678 -0.28 -44.22 -12.53
N LEU A 679 -0.23 -43.25 -13.48
CA LEU A 679 -0.48 -41.84 -13.29
C LEU A 679 -1.81 -41.48 -13.92
N ARG A 680 -2.77 -41.05 -13.12
CA ARG A 680 -4.04 -40.51 -13.65
C ARG A 680 -3.90 -39.01 -13.82
N MET A 681 -3.79 -38.58 -15.06
CA MET A 681 -3.51 -37.18 -15.38
C MET A 681 -3.97 -36.81 -16.79
N TYR A 682 -3.96 -35.52 -17.10
CA TYR A 682 -4.07 -34.97 -18.46
C TYR A 682 -3.32 -33.64 -18.56
N CYS A 683 -3.08 -33.15 -19.80
CA CYS A 683 -2.50 -31.83 -20.03
C CYS A 683 -3.60 -30.83 -20.41
N TYR A 684 -3.40 -29.58 -19.96
CA TYR A 684 -4.30 -28.50 -20.34
C TYR A 684 -4.15 -28.17 -21.84
N ASP A 685 -5.25 -27.73 -22.47
CA ASP A 685 -5.40 -27.25 -23.84
C ASP A 685 -5.15 -28.27 -24.96
N SER A 686 -4.05 -28.99 -24.95
CA SER A 686 -3.60 -29.85 -26.05
C SER A 686 -2.79 -31.03 -25.51
N MET A 687 -2.58 -32.04 -26.36
CA MET A 687 -1.63 -33.11 -26.08
C MET A 687 -0.21 -32.55 -25.95
N LYS A 688 0.48 -32.90 -24.86
CA LYS A 688 1.86 -32.47 -24.58
C LYS A 688 2.76 -33.67 -24.33
N THR A 689 4.03 -33.51 -24.62
CA THR A 689 5.05 -34.51 -24.35
C THR A 689 5.62 -34.28 -22.96
N VAL A 690 5.35 -35.23 -22.06
CA VAL A 690 5.80 -35.18 -20.67
C VAL A 690 6.93 -36.18 -20.46
N THR A 691 8.12 -35.70 -20.17
CA THR A 691 9.29 -36.52 -19.82
C THR A 691 9.33 -36.70 -18.30
N VAL A 692 9.43 -37.95 -17.86
CA VAL A 692 9.45 -38.32 -16.45
C VAL A 692 10.86 -38.75 -16.06
N PHE A 693 11.38 -38.11 -15.00
CA PHE A 693 12.64 -38.49 -14.36
C PHE A 693 12.33 -38.98 -12.95
N ILE A 694 13.10 -39.95 -12.47
CA ILE A 694 13.09 -40.42 -11.07
C ILE A 694 14.53 -40.34 -10.56
N ASN A 695 14.73 -39.64 -9.44
CA ASN A 695 16.04 -39.39 -8.83
C ASN A 695 17.10 -38.87 -9.84
N GLY A 696 16.65 -37.98 -10.75
CA GLY A 696 17.47 -37.42 -11.80
C GLY A 696 17.69 -38.30 -13.02
N GLU A 697 17.24 -39.56 -13.01
CA GLU A 697 17.38 -40.47 -14.14
C GLU A 697 16.13 -40.51 -15.02
N TYR A 698 16.32 -40.49 -16.31
CA TYR A 698 15.25 -40.65 -17.31
C TYR A 698 14.55 -41.98 -17.16
N VAL A 699 13.20 -41.97 -17.12
CA VAL A 699 12.38 -43.19 -16.99
C VAL A 699 11.47 -43.38 -18.20
N ALA A 700 10.75 -42.35 -18.62
CA ALA A 700 9.80 -42.45 -19.72
C ALA A 700 9.49 -41.06 -20.33
N THR A 701 9.03 -41.09 -21.56
CA THR A 701 8.40 -39.93 -22.22
C THR A 701 6.99 -40.34 -22.60
N LEU A 702 5.99 -39.58 -22.16
CA LEU A 702 4.57 -39.86 -22.29
C LEU A 702 3.90 -38.80 -23.19
N PRO A 703 3.17 -39.19 -24.23
CA PRO A 703 2.23 -38.32 -24.91
C PRO A 703 0.96 -38.19 -24.03
N VAL A 704 0.85 -37.10 -23.29
CA VAL A 704 -0.27 -36.86 -22.37
C VAL A 704 -1.32 -36.02 -23.07
N ASP A 705 -2.50 -36.62 -23.26
CA ASP A 705 -3.64 -35.99 -23.97
C ASP A 705 -4.29 -34.89 -23.11
N ASN A 706 -5.17 -34.11 -23.72
CA ASN A 706 -6.01 -33.11 -23.06
C ASN A 706 -7.28 -33.68 -22.40
N ARG A 707 -7.35 -35.00 -22.26
CA ARG A 707 -8.40 -35.73 -21.55
C ARG A 707 -7.80 -36.61 -20.49
N THR A 708 -8.50 -36.73 -19.36
CA THR A 708 -8.05 -37.56 -18.24
C THR A 708 -7.90 -39.02 -18.68
N ASP A 709 -6.69 -39.54 -18.56
CA ASP A 709 -6.37 -40.96 -18.83
C ASP A 709 -5.35 -41.50 -17.81
N ASN A 710 -5.09 -42.82 -17.86
CA ASN A 710 -4.13 -43.50 -17.05
C ASN A 710 -2.87 -43.82 -17.87
N TYR A 711 -1.76 -43.22 -17.46
CA TYR A 711 -0.46 -43.46 -18.07
C TYR A 711 0.37 -44.36 -17.18
N THR A 712 0.93 -45.40 -17.78
CA THR A 712 1.73 -46.41 -17.05
C THR A 712 3.19 -46.23 -17.36
N ILE A 713 4.02 -46.07 -16.34
CA ILE A 713 5.48 -46.08 -16.46
C ILE A 713 6.07 -47.27 -15.67
N ARG A 714 7.19 -47.80 -16.17
CA ARG A 714 7.92 -48.87 -15.48
C ARG A 714 9.12 -48.25 -14.76
N ILE A 715 9.14 -48.43 -13.45
CA ILE A 715 10.26 -48.02 -12.59
C ILE A 715 11.27 -49.15 -12.54
N PRO A 716 12.50 -49.00 -13.04
CA PRO A 716 13.53 -50.03 -12.99
C PRO A 716 13.85 -50.44 -11.54
N LYS A 717 14.24 -51.69 -11.36
CA LYS A 717 14.62 -52.24 -10.05
C LYS A 717 15.57 -51.32 -9.25
N ARG A 718 16.62 -50.86 -9.88
CA ARG A 718 17.64 -49.99 -9.25
C ARG A 718 17.10 -48.68 -8.66
N LEU A 719 16.00 -48.14 -9.22
CA LEU A 719 15.33 -46.94 -8.71
C LEU A 719 14.30 -47.29 -7.65
N ALA A 720 13.55 -48.40 -7.85
CA ALA A 720 12.53 -48.87 -6.91
C ALA A 720 13.12 -49.41 -5.58
N GLU A 721 14.38 -49.82 -5.58
CA GLU A 721 15.11 -50.21 -4.38
C GLU A 721 15.55 -49.05 -3.50
N GLN A 722 15.56 -47.82 -4.03
CA GLN A 722 15.99 -46.63 -3.27
C GLN A 722 14.99 -46.13 -2.24
N GLU A 723 13.77 -46.65 -2.25
CA GLU A 723 12.65 -46.28 -1.38
C GLU A 723 12.26 -44.79 -1.48
N ARG A 724 13.21 -43.87 -1.42
CA ARG A 724 13.00 -42.42 -1.56
C ARG A 724 12.94 -42.05 -3.03
N ILE A 725 11.80 -41.57 -3.49
CA ILE A 725 11.52 -41.26 -4.88
C ILE A 725 11.34 -39.74 -5.02
N TYR A 726 12.25 -39.10 -5.75
CA TYR A 726 12.10 -37.74 -6.23
C TYR A 726 11.74 -37.82 -7.71
N MET A 727 10.52 -37.47 -8.04
CA MET A 727 9.97 -37.58 -9.38
C MET A 727 9.77 -36.22 -10.01
N THR A 728 10.35 -36.00 -11.20
CA THR A 728 10.22 -34.78 -11.97
C THR A 728 9.42 -35.03 -13.23
N PHE A 729 8.38 -34.24 -13.45
CA PHE A 729 7.68 -34.13 -14.72
C PHE A 729 8.21 -32.93 -15.47
N GLN A 730 8.72 -33.14 -16.68
CA GLN A 730 9.16 -32.06 -17.57
C GLN A 730 8.23 -32.02 -18.79
N ILE A 731 7.53 -30.91 -18.97
CA ILE A 731 6.67 -30.64 -20.11
C ILE A 731 7.51 -29.94 -21.17
N ASN A 732 7.51 -30.50 -22.39
CA ASN A 732 8.42 -30.00 -23.42
C ASN A 732 7.81 -28.85 -24.24
N GLU A 733 6.50 -28.73 -24.28
CA GLU A 733 5.78 -27.70 -25.00
C GLU A 733 5.47 -26.47 -24.11
N GLU A 734 5.12 -25.38 -24.75
CA GLU A 734 4.71 -24.15 -24.05
C GLU A 734 3.40 -24.35 -23.30
N LEU A 735 3.31 -23.71 -22.13
CA LEU A 735 2.11 -23.72 -21.29
C LEU A 735 1.31 -22.44 -21.47
N HIS A 736 0.01 -22.57 -21.46
CA HIS A 736 -0.92 -21.47 -21.61
C HIS A 736 -1.87 -21.33 -20.42
N SER A 737 -2.36 -20.14 -20.20
CA SER A 737 -3.47 -19.93 -19.28
C SER A 737 -4.81 -20.06 -20.01
N PRO A 738 -5.90 -20.47 -19.31
CA PRO A 738 -7.25 -20.46 -19.85
C PRO A 738 -7.65 -19.09 -20.44
N LEU A 739 -7.09 -18.05 -19.85
CA LEU A 739 -7.30 -16.68 -20.29
C LEU A 739 -6.66 -16.40 -21.66
N GLU A 740 -5.37 -16.75 -21.83
CA GLU A 740 -4.66 -16.57 -23.12
C GLU A 740 -5.38 -17.27 -24.28
N LEU A 741 -6.05 -18.37 -23.96
CA LEU A 741 -6.85 -19.14 -24.93
C LEU A 741 -8.31 -18.66 -25.05
N GLY A 742 -8.72 -17.64 -24.29
CA GLY A 742 -10.08 -17.11 -24.30
C GLY A 742 -11.14 -18.06 -23.75
N GLN A 743 -10.76 -19.04 -22.92
CA GLN A 743 -11.65 -20.09 -22.42
C GLN A 743 -12.29 -19.74 -21.07
N SER A 744 -11.58 -19.04 -20.20
CA SER A 744 -12.09 -18.58 -18.90
C SER A 744 -11.29 -17.40 -18.35
N GLU A 745 -11.65 -16.89 -17.17
CA GLU A 745 -10.94 -15.81 -16.46
C GLU A 745 -9.71 -16.29 -15.67
N ASP A 746 -9.37 -17.57 -15.72
CA ASP A 746 -8.23 -18.12 -15.00
C ASP A 746 -6.91 -17.67 -15.67
N THR A 747 -6.10 -16.96 -14.90
CA THR A 747 -4.81 -16.40 -15.34
C THR A 747 -3.64 -17.35 -15.09
N ARG A 748 -3.88 -18.45 -14.39
CA ARG A 748 -2.82 -19.42 -14.09
C ARG A 748 -2.37 -20.13 -15.36
N THR A 749 -1.07 -20.19 -15.58
CA THR A 749 -0.49 -21.04 -16.61
C THR A 749 -0.66 -22.50 -16.18
N LEU A 750 -1.34 -23.32 -16.99
CA LEU A 750 -1.69 -24.69 -16.65
C LEU A 750 -0.93 -25.71 -17.50
N GLY A 751 -0.34 -26.68 -16.84
CA GLY A 751 0.39 -27.78 -17.47
C GLY A 751 -0.31 -29.13 -17.27
N ILE A 752 0.21 -29.95 -16.33
CA ILE A 752 -0.34 -31.26 -15.98
C ILE A 752 -1.41 -31.09 -14.91
N ALA A 753 -2.56 -31.70 -15.12
CA ALA A 753 -3.58 -31.97 -14.11
C ALA A 753 -3.35 -33.38 -13.54
N LEU A 754 -2.83 -33.48 -12.31
CA LEU A 754 -2.55 -34.75 -11.65
C LEU A 754 -3.66 -35.10 -10.65
N TYR A 755 -4.36 -36.20 -10.88
CA TYR A 755 -5.41 -36.71 -10.00
C TYR A 755 -4.88 -37.66 -8.95
N SER A 756 -4.11 -38.65 -9.39
CA SER A 756 -3.64 -39.74 -8.48
C SER A 756 -2.47 -40.50 -9.06
N ILE A 757 -1.78 -41.19 -8.15
CA ILE A 757 -0.71 -42.15 -8.43
C ILE A 757 -1.08 -43.48 -7.81
N GLN A 758 -0.78 -44.56 -8.52
CA GLN A 758 -0.90 -45.91 -7.99
C GLN A 758 0.33 -46.74 -8.39
N ILE A 759 1.01 -47.34 -7.41
CA ILE A 759 2.15 -48.20 -7.63
C ILE A 759 1.65 -49.65 -7.62
N LYS A 760 2.09 -50.44 -8.60
CA LYS A 760 1.77 -51.85 -8.73
C LYS A 760 3.09 -52.66 -8.88
N GLU A 761 3.09 -53.89 -8.34
CA GLU A 761 4.21 -54.84 -8.49
C GLU A 761 4.46 -55.23 -9.97
#